data_776639880e839ee17c4552f8add53fa2
#
_entry.id   776639880e839ee17c4552f8add53fa2
#
_cell.length_a   1.000
_cell.length_b   1.000
_cell.length_c   1.000
_cell.angle_alpha   90.00
_cell.angle_beta   90.00
_cell.angle_gamma   90.00
#
_symmetry.space_group_name_H-M   'P 1'
#
loop_
_entity.id
_entity.type
_entity.pdbx_description
1 polymer ?
#
loop_
_entity_poly.entity_id
_entity_poly.type
_entity_poly.pdbx_seq_one_letter_code
_entity_poly.pdbx_strand_id
1 'polypeptide(L)'
;AGRRETPDDLRTQFPLLQELLKKMGIAVIECERFEADDILGTFSRRAQKEGVDSLLVTGDRDALQLITDNVHVLMTKKGITETVEYDKETLFAEYGLEPARMVDLKGLMGDNSDNLPGIKGVGEKTALKLLSKYGTMESVLENAENEKGALRQKLLDGAESARMSYELGTINTDAPVSESVEDCRFNPALLANGTAELTKLELRAVLKRVRELAGTQNQNAANMPEPNGKNAAEVRTADFDLRDVKSDEELQACVDTLLQCTETAFDICEQSVTVAAITGEGTVLFNASVGGDLFSAALLPEQVLCALKPVFESEKIKKTVFDAKSKRHILAPFGVALNGEIFDAMLADYLLNALHPAKTLDVLAEESGIGERGAAALIVLKPKLEQMLERSGMTELYRNVEMPLEHVLFDMESAGFMLDREVLCSLGETMAARSEELAKEIHELAGESFNILSPKQLSVVLFEKLCLPPRKKTKTGYSTDSEVLEGLKTMHPIVGKVLEYRFLTKLKSTFIDAMLQKIGSDGRIRTTLNQNVTATGRISSQEPNLQNIPVRTELGREIRRAFVASPGCVLVGADYSQIELRVLAHISGDEALIAAFNDGDDIHTRTAAEVFGVPKDEVTREMRSAAKAVNFGIVYGISAYGLSEQLDIPPKKASEYIEKYLDRCTGVRNYMKAAVENGREKGYAVTIMGRRRELPEIASSNYNTRSFGERVAMNMPIQGSAADIIKAAMVKVANSLREQGLRARLILQIHDELIIDTPEEETERVKALLSDCMSNVVKLRVPLKADVECGHSWFDTK
;
A
#
# COMPACT_ATOMS: atom_id res chain seq x y z
N ALA A 1 -19.31 -21.00 26.59
CA ALA A 1 -18.34 -20.24 27.37
C ALA A 1 -16.97 -20.43 26.72
N GLY A 2 -16.43 -19.39 26.03
CA GLY A 2 -15.12 -19.46 25.40
C GLY A 2 -14.97 -18.63 24.12
N ARG A 3 -16.04 -18.22 23.47
CA ARG A 3 -15.96 -17.25 22.36
C ARG A 3 -15.56 -15.89 22.94
N ARG A 4 -14.56 -15.23 22.34
CA ARG A 4 -14.24 -13.83 22.65
C ARG A 4 -15.44 -12.97 22.26
N GLU A 5 -15.79 -12.01 23.10
CA GLU A 5 -16.82 -11.03 22.74
C GLU A 5 -16.46 -10.33 21.45
N THR A 6 -17.47 -10.11 20.60
CA THR A 6 -17.30 -9.33 19.36
C THR A 6 -16.79 -7.93 19.73
N PRO A 7 -15.71 -7.43 19.11
CA PRO A 7 -15.22 -6.08 19.35
C PRO A 7 -16.33 -5.06 19.18
N ASP A 8 -16.40 -4.05 20.05
CA ASP A 8 -17.45 -3.03 20.01
C ASP A 8 -17.53 -2.30 18.68
N ASP A 9 -16.38 -2.01 18.07
CA ASP A 9 -16.31 -1.39 16.75
C ASP A 9 -16.96 -2.24 15.64
N LEU A 10 -16.91 -3.57 15.74
CA LEU A 10 -17.57 -4.46 14.81
C LEU A 10 -19.07 -4.61 15.14
N ARG A 11 -19.41 -4.65 16.42
CA ARG A 11 -20.81 -4.76 16.88
C ARG A 11 -21.66 -3.59 16.37
N THR A 12 -21.11 -2.38 16.33
CA THR A 12 -21.79 -1.18 15.83
C THR A 12 -22.01 -1.19 14.31
N GLN A 13 -21.26 -2.00 13.55
CA GLN A 13 -21.37 -2.07 12.09
C GLN A 13 -22.51 -2.99 11.62
N PHE A 14 -22.90 -4.01 12.40
CA PHE A 14 -23.96 -4.93 12.00
C PHE A 14 -25.31 -4.25 11.70
N PRO A 15 -25.84 -3.38 12.57
CA PRO A 15 -27.12 -2.69 12.28
C PRO A 15 -27.03 -1.80 11.04
N LEU A 16 -25.90 -1.12 10.83
CA LEU A 16 -25.67 -0.27 9.65
C LEU A 16 -25.68 -1.09 8.37
N LEU A 17 -25.02 -2.27 8.37
CA LEU A 17 -25.00 -3.17 7.22
C LEU A 17 -26.39 -3.72 6.93
N GLN A 18 -27.12 -4.15 7.94
CA GLN A 18 -28.51 -4.67 7.79
C GLN A 18 -29.44 -3.60 7.21
N GLU A 19 -29.36 -2.37 7.72
CA GLU A 19 -30.15 -1.25 7.21
C GLU A 19 -29.83 -0.93 5.74
N LEU A 20 -28.54 -0.92 5.40
CA LEU A 20 -28.06 -0.72 4.02
C LEU A 20 -28.60 -1.80 3.08
N LEU A 21 -28.46 -3.08 3.43
CA LEU A 21 -28.93 -4.20 2.61
C LEU A 21 -30.45 -4.13 2.39
N LYS A 22 -31.23 -3.86 3.45
CA LYS A 22 -32.70 -3.66 3.35
C LYS A 22 -33.06 -2.51 2.40
N LYS A 23 -32.36 -1.37 2.45
CA LYS A 23 -32.56 -0.25 1.51
C LYS A 23 -32.25 -0.64 0.06
N MET A 24 -31.24 -1.47 -0.13
CA MET A 24 -30.84 -2.00 -1.44
C MET A 24 -31.78 -3.10 -1.97
N GLY A 25 -32.86 -3.42 -1.25
CA GLY A 25 -33.81 -4.47 -1.63
C GLY A 25 -33.25 -5.88 -1.49
N ILE A 26 -32.22 -6.07 -0.66
CA ILE A 26 -31.66 -7.40 -0.33
C ILE A 26 -32.37 -7.88 0.94
N ALA A 27 -32.94 -9.07 0.87
CA ALA A 27 -33.61 -9.66 2.03
C ALA A 27 -32.61 -9.96 3.15
N VAL A 28 -32.91 -9.47 4.36
CA VAL A 28 -32.13 -9.75 5.57
C VAL A 28 -33.06 -10.47 6.54
N ILE A 29 -32.75 -11.73 6.82
CA ILE A 29 -33.62 -12.62 7.59
C ILE A 29 -32.93 -12.96 8.90
N GLU A 30 -33.69 -12.85 9.97
CA GLU A 30 -33.26 -13.17 11.32
C GLU A 30 -34.33 -14.06 11.98
N CYS A 31 -33.88 -15.04 12.75
CA CYS A 31 -34.78 -15.88 13.53
C CYS A 31 -34.25 -16.02 14.95
N GLU A 32 -35.03 -15.55 15.94
CA GLU A 32 -34.60 -15.56 17.33
C GLU A 32 -34.40 -17.02 17.80
N ARG A 33 -33.26 -17.29 18.48
CA ARG A 33 -32.84 -18.60 19.01
C ARG A 33 -32.39 -19.61 17.96
N PHE A 34 -32.25 -19.25 16.69
CA PHE A 34 -31.71 -20.09 15.64
C PHE A 34 -30.41 -19.46 15.10
N GLU A 35 -29.51 -20.32 14.67
CA GLU A 35 -28.25 -19.87 14.04
C GLU A 35 -28.47 -19.55 12.55
N ALA A 36 -27.54 -18.80 11.95
CA ALA A 36 -27.63 -18.46 10.52
C ALA A 36 -27.68 -19.70 9.63
N ASP A 37 -26.97 -20.76 10.01
CA ASP A 37 -26.93 -22.02 9.26
C ASP A 37 -28.27 -22.77 9.29
N ASP A 38 -29.05 -22.63 10.36
CA ASP A 38 -30.43 -23.16 10.43
C ASP A 38 -31.36 -22.45 9.45
N ILE A 39 -31.15 -21.12 9.29
CA ILE A 39 -31.91 -20.32 8.32
C ILE A 39 -31.50 -20.75 6.90
N LEU A 40 -30.19 -20.89 6.60
CA LEU A 40 -29.72 -21.39 5.31
C LEU A 40 -30.28 -22.79 5.01
N GLY A 41 -30.24 -23.69 5.98
CA GLY A 41 -30.82 -25.04 5.86
C GLY A 41 -32.33 -25.02 5.59
N THR A 42 -33.06 -24.14 6.28
CA THR A 42 -34.51 -23.99 6.11
C THR A 42 -34.87 -23.47 4.73
N PHE A 43 -34.17 -22.41 4.26
CA PHE A 43 -34.40 -21.82 2.94
C PHE A 43 -34.01 -22.77 1.81
N SER A 44 -32.85 -23.45 1.90
CA SER A 44 -32.43 -24.43 0.90
C SER A 44 -33.42 -25.56 0.74
N ARG A 45 -34.01 -26.05 1.86
CA ARG A 45 -35.05 -27.08 1.84
C ARG A 45 -36.39 -26.59 1.26
N ARG A 46 -36.77 -25.32 1.54
CA ARG A 46 -37.96 -24.69 0.92
C ARG A 46 -37.79 -24.53 -0.58
N ALA A 47 -36.64 -23.96 -1.01
CA ALA A 47 -36.28 -23.75 -2.41
C ALA A 47 -36.28 -25.11 -3.19
N GLN A 48 -35.69 -26.15 -2.61
CA GLN A 48 -35.69 -27.48 -3.21
C GLN A 48 -37.11 -28.02 -3.42
N LYS A 49 -38.03 -27.82 -2.45
CA LYS A 49 -39.45 -28.24 -2.60
C LYS A 49 -40.17 -27.47 -3.70
N GLU A 50 -39.75 -26.22 -3.95
CA GLU A 50 -40.29 -25.35 -5.00
C GLU A 50 -39.60 -25.55 -6.34
N GLY A 51 -38.57 -26.41 -6.44
CA GLY A 51 -37.79 -26.64 -7.65
C GLY A 51 -36.83 -25.49 -8.01
N VAL A 52 -36.38 -24.72 -7.02
CA VAL A 52 -35.46 -23.59 -7.18
C VAL A 52 -34.05 -24.06 -6.78
N ASP A 53 -33.08 -23.78 -7.64
CA ASP A 53 -31.67 -24.07 -7.35
C ASP A 53 -31.13 -23.07 -6.31
N SER A 54 -30.32 -23.55 -5.37
CA SER A 54 -29.77 -22.77 -4.27
C SER A 54 -28.26 -22.84 -4.25
N LEU A 55 -27.61 -21.66 -4.17
CA LEU A 55 -26.16 -21.53 -3.97
C LEU A 55 -25.89 -20.90 -2.61
N LEU A 56 -25.46 -21.70 -1.64
CA LEU A 56 -25.16 -21.26 -0.27
C LEU A 56 -23.72 -20.72 -0.22
N VAL A 57 -23.56 -19.42 0.02
CA VAL A 57 -22.26 -18.78 0.11
C VAL A 57 -21.85 -18.66 1.58
N THR A 58 -20.87 -19.45 2.00
CA THR A 58 -20.45 -19.48 3.41
C THR A 58 -18.96 -19.83 3.54
N GLY A 59 -18.35 -19.49 4.69
CA GLY A 59 -17.02 -19.99 5.09
C GLY A 59 -17.11 -21.20 6.03
N ASP A 60 -18.32 -21.63 6.40
CA ASP A 60 -18.55 -22.72 7.35
C ASP A 60 -18.74 -24.06 6.61
N ARG A 61 -17.95 -25.07 7.04
CA ARG A 61 -18.01 -26.43 6.46
C ARG A 61 -19.27 -27.17 6.85
N ASP A 62 -19.98 -26.71 7.85
CA ASP A 62 -21.22 -27.37 8.29
C ASP A 62 -22.30 -27.35 7.20
N ALA A 63 -22.33 -26.28 6.40
CA ALA A 63 -23.23 -26.16 5.27
C ALA A 63 -23.07 -27.29 4.22
N LEU A 64 -21.94 -28.00 4.19
CA LEU A 64 -21.71 -29.10 3.25
C LEU A 64 -22.70 -30.27 3.44
N GLN A 65 -23.29 -30.42 4.64
CA GLN A 65 -24.34 -31.40 4.90
C GLN A 65 -25.64 -31.09 4.16
N LEU A 66 -25.83 -29.84 3.69
CA LEU A 66 -27.04 -29.36 3.01
C LEU A 66 -27.04 -29.61 1.50
N ILE A 67 -25.93 -30.05 0.92
CA ILE A 67 -25.77 -30.27 -0.53
C ILE A 67 -26.75 -31.35 -1.02
N THR A 68 -27.45 -31.02 -2.12
CA THR A 68 -28.35 -31.91 -2.86
C THR A 68 -28.14 -31.72 -4.37
N ASP A 69 -29.03 -32.26 -5.20
CA ASP A 69 -28.97 -32.00 -6.66
C ASP A 69 -29.28 -30.54 -7.02
N ASN A 70 -30.04 -29.83 -6.16
CA ASN A 70 -30.43 -28.44 -6.37
C ASN A 70 -29.81 -27.48 -5.36
N VAL A 71 -28.97 -27.97 -4.44
CA VAL A 71 -28.31 -27.14 -3.43
C VAL A 71 -26.80 -27.30 -3.51
N HIS A 72 -26.09 -26.25 -3.87
CA HIS A 72 -24.65 -26.20 -3.92
C HIS A 72 -24.11 -25.28 -2.85
N VAL A 73 -22.86 -25.46 -2.45
CA VAL A 73 -22.17 -24.60 -1.46
C VAL A 73 -20.96 -23.96 -2.10
N LEU A 74 -20.95 -22.61 -2.17
CA LEU A 74 -19.78 -21.83 -2.56
C LEU A 74 -18.99 -21.46 -1.31
N MET A 75 -17.92 -22.22 -1.06
CA MET A 75 -17.11 -22.04 0.14
C MET A 75 -15.98 -21.04 -0.09
N THR A 76 -15.82 -20.07 0.81
CA THR A 76 -14.71 -19.13 0.80
C THR A 76 -13.51 -19.72 1.53
N LYS A 77 -12.36 -19.87 0.84
CA LYS A 77 -11.11 -20.43 1.45
C LYS A 77 -10.18 -19.35 1.99
N LYS A 78 -10.03 -18.21 1.28
CA LYS A 78 -9.14 -17.13 1.70
C LYS A 78 -9.73 -15.77 1.30
N GLY A 79 -10.38 -15.11 2.24
CA GLY A 79 -11.20 -13.94 1.95
C GLY A 79 -12.35 -14.31 1.00
N ILE A 80 -12.74 -13.37 0.15
CA ILE A 80 -13.80 -13.56 -0.86
C ILE A 80 -13.24 -13.86 -2.26
N THR A 81 -11.92 -13.92 -2.41
CA THR A 81 -11.24 -14.06 -3.72
C THR A 81 -10.94 -15.50 -4.10
N GLU A 82 -10.76 -16.39 -3.12
CA GLU A 82 -10.55 -17.82 -3.37
C GLU A 82 -11.78 -18.58 -2.90
N THR A 83 -12.60 -19.03 -3.86
CA THR A 83 -13.82 -19.79 -3.60
C THR A 83 -13.74 -21.16 -4.24
N VAL A 84 -14.42 -22.13 -3.65
CA VAL A 84 -14.63 -23.49 -4.21
C VAL A 84 -16.10 -23.79 -4.13
N GLU A 85 -16.69 -24.17 -5.27
CA GLU A 85 -18.05 -24.66 -5.33
C GLU A 85 -18.08 -26.15 -5.06
N TYR A 86 -18.92 -26.57 -4.10
CA TYR A 86 -19.15 -27.96 -3.74
C TYR A 86 -20.54 -28.39 -4.18
N ASP A 87 -20.57 -29.38 -5.03
CA ASP A 87 -21.68 -30.24 -5.33
C ASP A 87 -21.43 -31.64 -4.75
N LYS A 88 -22.32 -32.62 -5.00
CA LYS A 88 -22.14 -33.99 -4.52
C LYS A 88 -20.85 -34.63 -5.02
N GLU A 89 -20.49 -34.41 -6.29
CA GLU A 89 -19.32 -35.02 -6.93
C GLU A 89 -18.02 -34.47 -6.36
N THR A 90 -17.91 -33.14 -6.23
CA THR A 90 -16.76 -32.47 -5.66
C THR A 90 -16.56 -32.84 -4.20
N LEU A 91 -17.66 -32.87 -3.41
CA LEU A 91 -17.62 -33.31 -2.03
C LEU A 91 -17.13 -34.73 -1.90
N PHE A 92 -17.70 -35.64 -2.69
CA PHE A 92 -17.30 -37.05 -2.67
C PHE A 92 -15.85 -37.26 -3.12
N ALA A 93 -15.38 -36.48 -4.10
CA ALA A 93 -13.98 -36.55 -4.53
C ALA A 93 -13.00 -36.13 -3.44
N GLU A 94 -13.36 -35.12 -2.61
CA GLU A 94 -12.49 -34.63 -1.55
C GLU A 94 -12.56 -35.45 -0.26
N TYR A 95 -13.76 -35.83 0.19
CA TYR A 95 -13.99 -36.50 1.48
C TYR A 95 -14.30 -37.98 1.39
N GLY A 96 -14.70 -38.47 0.21
CA GLY A 96 -15.20 -39.86 0.05
C GLY A 96 -16.53 -40.12 0.76
N LEU A 97 -17.29 -39.04 1.04
CA LEU A 97 -18.55 -39.10 1.79
C LEU A 97 -19.69 -38.45 1.00
N GLU A 98 -20.90 -38.96 1.17
CA GLU A 98 -22.12 -38.30 0.76
C GLU A 98 -22.42 -37.10 1.68
N PRO A 99 -23.09 -36.03 1.21
CA PRO A 99 -23.36 -34.80 1.99
C PRO A 99 -23.98 -35.09 3.38
N ALA A 100 -24.96 -35.97 3.46
CA ALA A 100 -25.60 -36.34 4.72
C ALA A 100 -24.64 -37.01 5.71
N ARG A 101 -23.42 -37.41 5.30
CA ARG A 101 -22.40 -38.02 6.17
C ARG A 101 -21.40 -37.02 6.74
N MET A 102 -21.49 -35.76 6.35
CA MET A 102 -20.63 -34.73 6.90
C MET A 102 -20.89 -34.50 8.39
N VAL A 103 -22.13 -34.65 8.84
CA VAL A 103 -22.48 -34.58 10.27
C VAL A 103 -21.96 -35.77 11.04
N ASP A 104 -21.92 -36.98 10.45
CA ASP A 104 -21.30 -38.17 11.04
C ASP A 104 -19.81 -37.98 11.26
N LEU A 105 -19.13 -37.34 10.29
CA LEU A 105 -17.72 -36.98 10.39
C LEU A 105 -17.49 -36.02 11.58
N LYS A 106 -18.32 -34.97 11.70
CA LYS A 106 -18.28 -33.98 12.79
C LYS A 106 -18.57 -34.64 14.15
N GLY A 107 -19.53 -35.57 14.21
CA GLY A 107 -19.83 -36.35 15.42
C GLY A 107 -18.61 -37.11 15.93
N LEU A 108 -17.88 -37.80 15.04
CA LEU A 108 -16.69 -38.57 15.40
C LEU A 108 -15.48 -37.73 15.78
N MET A 109 -15.12 -36.72 14.96
CA MET A 109 -13.90 -35.93 15.15
C MET A 109 -14.05 -34.73 16.07
N GLY A 110 -15.28 -34.26 16.29
CA GLY A 110 -15.57 -33.00 16.94
C GLY A 110 -15.23 -31.79 16.09
N ASP A 111 -15.50 -30.60 16.62
CA ASP A 111 -15.13 -29.32 16.05
C ASP A 111 -14.66 -28.34 17.14
N ASN A 112 -13.40 -27.91 17.03
CA ASN A 112 -12.82 -26.97 18.00
C ASN A 112 -13.38 -25.55 17.86
N SER A 113 -13.87 -25.16 16.68
CA SER A 113 -14.45 -23.84 16.43
C SER A 113 -15.77 -23.68 17.16
N ASP A 114 -16.59 -24.72 17.19
CA ASP A 114 -17.91 -24.76 17.82
C ASP A 114 -17.88 -25.41 19.21
N ASN A 115 -16.70 -25.73 19.68
CA ASN A 115 -16.51 -26.39 20.97
C ASN A 115 -17.25 -27.75 21.07
N LEU A 116 -17.32 -28.46 19.96
CA LEU A 116 -17.88 -29.80 19.91
C LEU A 116 -16.79 -30.85 20.20
N PRO A 117 -16.91 -31.66 21.26
CA PRO A 117 -15.80 -32.48 21.75
C PRO A 117 -15.46 -33.67 20.85
N GLY A 118 -16.44 -34.25 20.13
CA GLY A 118 -16.24 -35.48 19.38
C GLY A 118 -15.70 -36.63 20.24
N ILE A 119 -14.96 -37.55 19.65
CA ILE A 119 -14.28 -38.65 20.36
C ILE A 119 -12.81 -38.22 20.56
N LYS A 120 -12.40 -38.08 21.80
CA LYS A 120 -11.04 -37.62 22.16
C LYS A 120 -9.95 -38.50 21.51
N GLY A 121 -9.16 -37.86 20.63
CA GLY A 121 -8.06 -38.53 19.94
C GLY A 121 -8.48 -39.32 18.68
N VAL A 122 -9.69 -39.07 18.15
CA VAL A 122 -10.13 -39.43 16.81
C VAL A 122 -10.10 -38.11 15.97
N GLY A 123 -9.20 -38.04 15.02
CA GLY A 123 -9.09 -36.89 14.09
C GLY A 123 -9.70 -37.27 12.73
N GLU A 124 -9.78 -36.26 11.82
CA GLU A 124 -10.41 -36.36 10.51
C GLU A 124 -10.02 -37.62 9.72
N LYS A 125 -8.71 -37.92 9.59
CA LYS A 125 -8.25 -39.12 8.86
C LYS A 125 -8.73 -40.44 9.44
N THR A 126 -8.87 -40.49 10.76
CA THR A 126 -9.36 -41.72 11.45
C THR A 126 -10.86 -41.82 11.29
N ALA A 127 -11.58 -40.73 11.44
CA ALA A 127 -13.02 -40.68 11.27
C ALA A 127 -13.44 -41.03 9.83
N LEU A 128 -12.78 -40.49 8.82
CA LEU A 128 -13.01 -40.84 7.41
C LEU A 128 -12.79 -42.34 7.12
N LYS A 129 -11.74 -42.93 7.69
CA LYS A 129 -11.51 -44.39 7.55
C LYS A 129 -12.62 -45.25 8.22
N LEU A 130 -13.10 -44.81 9.36
CA LEU A 130 -14.18 -45.48 10.07
C LEU A 130 -15.50 -45.36 9.31
N LEU A 131 -15.83 -44.17 8.82
CA LEU A 131 -17.02 -43.95 8.00
C LEU A 131 -16.97 -44.68 6.66
N SER A 132 -15.83 -44.74 6.00
CA SER A 132 -15.64 -45.55 4.80
C SER A 132 -15.83 -47.05 5.06
N LYS A 133 -15.54 -47.52 6.27
CA LYS A 133 -15.68 -48.95 6.64
C LYS A 133 -17.08 -49.29 7.11
N TYR A 134 -17.72 -48.43 7.90
CA TYR A 134 -18.97 -48.74 8.60
C TYR A 134 -20.19 -47.94 8.13
N GLY A 135 -19.98 -46.88 7.34
CA GLY A 135 -21.01 -46.05 6.71
C GLY A 135 -21.50 -44.88 7.56
N THR A 136 -21.91 -45.08 8.82
CA THR A 136 -22.46 -44.06 9.69
C THR A 136 -21.74 -44.02 11.03
N MET A 137 -21.83 -42.90 11.74
CA MET A 137 -21.27 -42.74 13.10
C MET A 137 -21.87 -43.80 14.06
N GLU A 138 -23.16 -44.00 14.01
CA GLU A 138 -23.82 -44.99 14.89
C GLU A 138 -23.32 -46.41 14.58
N SER A 139 -23.17 -46.75 13.28
CA SER A 139 -22.58 -48.07 12.90
C SER A 139 -21.12 -48.19 13.33
N VAL A 140 -20.35 -47.10 13.33
CA VAL A 140 -18.98 -47.08 13.90
C VAL A 140 -19.00 -47.38 15.40
N LEU A 141 -19.91 -46.77 16.14
CA LEU A 141 -20.05 -46.99 17.58
C LEU A 141 -20.53 -48.38 17.95
N GLU A 142 -21.51 -48.92 17.22
CA GLU A 142 -22.00 -50.31 17.38
C GLU A 142 -20.92 -51.35 17.09
N ASN A 143 -20.03 -51.07 16.14
CA ASN A 143 -18.92 -51.95 15.80
C ASN A 143 -17.60 -51.60 16.52
N ALA A 144 -17.63 -50.75 17.56
CA ALA A 144 -16.44 -50.35 18.31
C ALA A 144 -15.64 -51.52 18.87
N GLU A 145 -16.31 -52.63 19.24
CA GLU A 145 -15.64 -53.83 19.75
C GLU A 145 -14.82 -54.57 18.70
N ASN A 146 -15.11 -54.39 17.41
CA ASN A 146 -14.40 -55.00 16.30
C ASN A 146 -13.06 -54.26 15.98
N GLU A 147 -12.85 -53.05 16.52
CA GLU A 147 -11.62 -52.31 16.39
C GLU A 147 -10.56 -52.81 17.39
N LYS A 148 -9.27 -52.56 17.07
CA LYS A 148 -8.15 -53.08 17.88
C LYS A 148 -7.43 -51.96 18.66
N GLY A 149 -6.87 -52.37 19.81
CA GLY A 149 -5.97 -51.49 20.58
C GLY A 149 -6.64 -50.25 21.17
N ALA A 150 -5.92 -49.14 21.21
CA ALA A 150 -6.39 -47.89 21.81
C ALA A 150 -7.62 -47.27 21.11
N LEU A 151 -7.84 -47.56 19.82
CA LEU A 151 -8.97 -47.05 19.08
C LEU A 151 -10.30 -47.61 19.60
N ARG A 152 -10.35 -48.94 19.87
CA ARG A 152 -11.52 -49.58 20.48
C ARG A 152 -11.94 -48.84 21.78
N GLN A 153 -10.99 -48.62 22.69
CA GLN A 153 -11.30 -48.00 23.97
C GLN A 153 -11.81 -46.56 23.78
N LYS A 154 -11.20 -45.78 22.86
CA LYS A 154 -11.63 -44.40 22.54
C LYS A 154 -13.07 -44.36 22.02
N LEU A 155 -13.45 -45.27 21.13
CA LEU A 155 -14.79 -45.34 20.57
C LEU A 155 -15.84 -45.71 21.67
N LEU A 156 -15.52 -46.64 22.56
CA LEU A 156 -16.39 -47.02 23.66
C LEU A 156 -16.58 -45.88 24.69
N ASP A 157 -15.45 -45.25 25.09
CA ASP A 157 -15.49 -44.18 26.08
C ASP A 157 -16.06 -42.87 25.53
N GLY A 158 -15.97 -42.62 24.21
CA GLY A 158 -16.39 -41.41 23.54
C GLY A 158 -17.78 -41.45 22.90
N ALA A 159 -18.53 -42.56 23.02
CA ALA A 159 -19.79 -42.75 22.32
C ALA A 159 -20.87 -41.68 22.63
N GLU A 160 -21.04 -41.34 23.89
CA GLU A 160 -21.99 -40.30 24.32
C GLU A 160 -21.57 -38.91 23.78
N SER A 161 -20.26 -38.61 23.81
CA SER A 161 -19.71 -37.37 23.29
C SER A 161 -19.86 -37.25 21.77
N ALA A 162 -19.72 -38.36 21.04
CA ALA A 162 -19.96 -38.38 19.60
C ALA A 162 -21.42 -38.10 19.26
N ARG A 163 -22.38 -38.75 19.97
CA ARG A 163 -23.83 -38.52 19.75
C ARG A 163 -24.22 -37.08 20.06
N MET A 164 -23.72 -36.51 21.14
CA MET A 164 -23.95 -35.11 21.48
C MET A 164 -23.39 -34.21 20.39
N SER A 165 -22.17 -34.46 19.90
CA SER A 165 -21.56 -33.68 18.82
C SER A 165 -22.30 -33.82 17.50
N TYR A 166 -22.82 -34.97 17.19
CA TYR A 166 -23.69 -35.21 16.02
C TYR A 166 -25.00 -34.41 16.12
N GLU A 167 -25.69 -34.47 17.26
CA GLU A 167 -26.96 -33.74 17.50
C GLU A 167 -26.74 -32.23 17.38
N LEU A 168 -25.72 -31.71 18.04
CA LEU A 168 -25.40 -30.27 18.02
C LEU A 168 -24.83 -29.78 16.68
N GLY A 169 -24.16 -30.66 15.90
CA GLY A 169 -23.60 -30.31 14.57
C GLY A 169 -24.62 -30.52 13.45
N THR A 170 -25.81 -31.01 13.73
CA THR A 170 -26.89 -31.19 12.72
C THR A 170 -27.65 -29.88 12.53
N ILE A 171 -27.61 -29.32 11.32
CA ILE A 171 -28.35 -28.10 10.97
C ILE A 171 -29.86 -28.36 10.99
N ASN A 172 -30.59 -27.48 11.66
CA ASN A 172 -32.04 -27.51 11.68
C ASN A 172 -32.59 -26.92 10.37
N THR A 173 -33.33 -27.71 9.61
CA THR A 173 -33.90 -27.28 8.33
C THR A 173 -35.37 -26.89 8.40
N ASP A 174 -35.90 -26.62 9.60
CA ASP A 174 -37.31 -26.31 9.86
C ASP A 174 -37.46 -25.14 10.88
N ALA A 175 -36.59 -24.17 10.77
CA ALA A 175 -36.63 -22.94 11.59
C ALA A 175 -37.95 -22.16 11.29
N PRO A 176 -38.60 -21.57 12.31
CA PRO A 176 -39.89 -20.87 12.15
C PRO A 176 -39.71 -19.47 11.51
N VAL A 177 -39.11 -19.44 10.34
CA VAL A 177 -38.90 -18.20 9.54
C VAL A 177 -40.20 -17.89 8.80
N SER A 178 -40.66 -16.63 8.87
CA SER A 178 -41.93 -16.18 8.29
C SER A 178 -41.85 -15.97 6.77
N GLU A 179 -40.67 -15.58 6.28
CA GLU A 179 -40.45 -15.23 4.88
C GLU A 179 -40.47 -16.47 3.98
N SER A 180 -41.02 -16.34 2.79
CA SER A 180 -40.96 -17.34 1.72
C SER A 180 -39.76 -17.10 0.79
N VAL A 181 -39.46 -18.06 -0.09
CA VAL A 181 -38.43 -17.90 -1.13
C VAL A 181 -38.79 -16.74 -2.06
N GLU A 182 -40.06 -16.55 -2.38
CA GLU A 182 -40.52 -15.46 -3.27
C GLU A 182 -40.38 -14.07 -2.61
N ASP A 183 -40.52 -13.96 -1.28
CA ASP A 183 -40.28 -12.70 -0.53
C ASP A 183 -38.82 -12.25 -0.63
N CYS A 184 -37.91 -13.16 -0.93
CA CYS A 184 -36.49 -12.89 -1.11
C CYS A 184 -36.11 -12.53 -2.57
N ARG A 185 -37.11 -12.31 -3.44
CA ARG A 185 -36.86 -12.01 -4.85
C ARG A 185 -36.02 -10.74 -5.01
N PHE A 186 -34.86 -10.87 -5.62
CA PHE A 186 -33.93 -9.77 -5.82
C PHE A 186 -34.34 -8.90 -7.02
N ASN A 187 -34.44 -7.59 -6.78
CA ASN A 187 -34.67 -6.60 -7.82
C ASN A 187 -33.44 -5.68 -7.97
N PRO A 188 -32.60 -5.83 -9.02
CA PRO A 188 -31.38 -5.01 -9.22
C PRO A 188 -31.66 -3.51 -9.25
N ALA A 189 -32.84 -3.06 -9.67
CA ALA A 189 -33.17 -1.64 -9.70
C ALA A 189 -33.18 -0.99 -8.30
N LEU A 190 -33.46 -1.77 -7.25
CA LEU A 190 -33.46 -1.28 -5.87
C LEU A 190 -32.06 -1.07 -5.30
N LEU A 191 -31.01 -1.62 -5.91
CA LEU A 191 -29.62 -1.41 -5.48
C LEU A 191 -29.26 0.07 -5.42
N ALA A 192 -29.77 0.88 -6.35
CA ALA A 192 -29.52 2.31 -6.42
C ALA A 192 -29.98 3.08 -5.15
N ASN A 193 -30.95 2.55 -4.41
CA ASN A 193 -31.44 3.16 -3.17
C ASN A 193 -30.40 3.19 -2.04
N GLY A 194 -29.37 2.33 -2.09
CA GLY A 194 -28.26 2.32 -1.16
C GLY A 194 -27.13 3.30 -1.46
N THR A 195 -27.18 4.00 -2.58
CA THR A 195 -26.06 4.84 -3.08
C THR A 195 -25.66 5.93 -2.08
N ALA A 196 -26.62 6.59 -1.44
CA ALA A 196 -26.35 7.65 -0.46
C ALA A 196 -25.64 7.12 0.78
N GLU A 197 -26.09 5.97 1.32
CA GLU A 197 -25.49 5.32 2.46
C GLU A 197 -24.11 4.72 2.14
N LEU A 198 -23.94 4.09 0.98
CA LEU A 198 -22.64 3.60 0.52
C LEU A 198 -21.62 4.74 0.41
N THR A 199 -22.04 5.91 -0.08
CA THR A 199 -21.20 7.10 -0.12
C THR A 199 -20.84 7.58 1.27
N LYS A 200 -21.83 7.67 2.18
CA LYS A 200 -21.63 8.10 3.57
C LYS A 200 -20.72 7.14 4.37
N LEU A 201 -20.82 5.85 4.09
CA LEU A 201 -19.99 4.80 4.71
C LEU A 201 -18.64 4.60 3.97
N GLU A 202 -18.36 5.39 2.95
CA GLU A 202 -17.12 5.33 2.14
C GLU A 202 -16.86 3.95 1.50
N LEU A 203 -17.91 3.16 1.23
CA LEU A 203 -17.82 1.83 0.61
C LEU A 203 -17.69 1.95 -0.92
N ARG A 204 -16.65 2.61 -1.38
CA ARG A 204 -16.42 3.02 -2.79
C ARG A 204 -16.45 1.86 -3.78
N ALA A 205 -15.80 0.75 -3.46
CA ALA A 205 -15.76 -0.43 -4.33
C ALA A 205 -17.16 -1.06 -4.51
N VAL A 206 -17.95 -1.11 -3.45
CA VAL A 206 -19.35 -1.60 -3.50
C VAL A 206 -20.22 -0.62 -4.27
N LEU A 207 -20.05 0.68 -4.05
CA LEU A 207 -20.78 1.74 -4.76
C LEU A 207 -20.55 1.64 -6.28
N LYS A 208 -19.31 1.44 -6.71
CA LYS A 208 -18.96 1.22 -8.12
C LYS A 208 -19.73 0.02 -8.69
N ARG A 209 -19.69 -1.10 -8.01
CA ARG A 209 -20.37 -2.33 -8.46
C ARG A 209 -21.90 -2.18 -8.51
N VAL A 210 -22.48 -1.48 -7.54
CA VAL A 210 -23.92 -1.18 -7.53
C VAL A 210 -24.32 -0.33 -8.72
N ARG A 211 -23.54 0.69 -9.07
CA ARG A 211 -23.80 1.53 -10.25
C ARG A 211 -23.68 0.75 -11.56
N GLU A 212 -22.70 -0.12 -11.71
CA GLU A 212 -22.54 -1.02 -12.86
C GLU A 212 -23.77 -1.91 -13.03
N LEU A 213 -24.24 -2.54 -11.96
CA LEU A 213 -25.41 -3.44 -11.96
C LEU A 213 -26.72 -2.69 -12.20
N ALA A 214 -26.89 -1.50 -11.65
CA ALA A 214 -28.08 -0.67 -11.86
C ALA A 214 -28.11 -0.02 -13.26
N GLY A 215 -26.96 0.33 -13.84
CA GLY A 215 -26.83 1.00 -15.13
C GLY A 215 -27.09 0.10 -16.35
N THR A 216 -26.87 -1.21 -16.23
CA THR A 216 -27.07 -2.17 -17.33
C THR A 216 -28.54 -2.42 -17.71
N GLN A 217 -29.51 -1.93 -16.93
CA GLN A 217 -30.95 -2.10 -17.22
C GLN A 217 -31.68 -0.83 -17.67
N ASN A 218 -31.03 0.34 -17.73
CA ASN A 218 -31.71 1.63 -18.03
C ASN A 218 -31.83 1.96 -19.52
N GLN A 219 -31.77 1.00 -20.44
CA GLN A 219 -32.15 1.22 -21.86
C GLN A 219 -33.65 1.13 -22.10
N ASN A 220 -34.50 0.81 -21.13
CA ASN A 220 -35.93 0.62 -21.32
C ASN A 220 -36.85 1.39 -20.34
N ALA A 221 -36.40 2.43 -19.67
CA ALA A 221 -37.27 3.22 -18.78
C ALA A 221 -37.10 4.75 -18.98
N ALA A 222 -37.49 5.21 -20.14
CA ALA A 222 -37.88 6.61 -20.31
C ALA A 222 -39.34 6.76 -19.87
N ASN A 223 -39.57 7.18 -18.60
CA ASN A 223 -40.79 7.85 -18.09
C ASN A 223 -41.01 7.52 -16.60
N MET A 224 -40.45 8.31 -15.70
CA MET A 224 -41.04 8.54 -14.36
C MET A 224 -40.53 9.89 -13.79
N PRO A 225 -41.38 10.66 -13.06
CA PRO A 225 -41.10 12.05 -12.68
C PRO A 225 -40.14 12.20 -11.53
N GLU A 226 -39.35 13.29 -11.57
CA GLU A 226 -38.38 13.68 -10.53
C GLU A 226 -39.05 14.01 -9.19
N PRO A 227 -38.42 13.67 -8.05
CA PRO A 227 -38.78 14.25 -6.77
C PRO A 227 -38.04 15.56 -6.53
N ASN A 228 -38.85 16.63 -6.34
CA ASN A 228 -38.42 17.97 -5.95
C ASN A 228 -37.62 17.95 -4.60
N GLY A 229 -36.37 18.32 -4.65
CA GLY A 229 -35.54 18.65 -3.47
C GLY A 229 -34.44 19.65 -3.86
N LYS A 230 -34.67 20.92 -3.56
CA LYS A 230 -33.78 22.04 -3.82
C LYS A 230 -32.46 21.91 -3.06
N ASN A 231 -31.36 22.19 -3.77
CA ASN A 231 -29.98 22.49 -3.37
C ASN A 231 -28.93 21.37 -3.63
N ALA A 232 -28.72 21.04 -4.89
CA ALA A 232 -27.42 20.70 -5.43
C ALA A 232 -27.22 21.60 -6.65
N ALA A 233 -26.14 22.32 -6.71
CA ALA A 233 -25.78 23.12 -7.87
C ALA A 233 -25.67 22.15 -9.07
N GLU A 234 -26.53 22.32 -10.06
CA GLU A 234 -26.49 21.59 -11.31
C GLU A 234 -25.11 21.73 -11.93
N VAL A 235 -24.34 20.65 -11.89
CA VAL A 235 -23.17 20.52 -12.77
C VAL A 235 -23.77 20.20 -14.14
N ARG A 236 -23.89 21.21 -15.00
CA ARG A 236 -24.20 21.01 -16.39
C ARG A 236 -23.17 20.05 -16.98
N THR A 237 -23.60 18.90 -17.51
CA THR A 237 -22.82 18.10 -18.43
C THR A 237 -22.41 19.00 -19.57
N ALA A 238 -21.11 19.14 -19.82
CA ALA A 238 -20.64 19.96 -20.92
C ALA A 238 -21.12 19.29 -22.23
N ASP A 239 -21.82 20.03 -23.10
CA ASP A 239 -22.16 19.55 -24.43
C ASP A 239 -20.85 19.42 -25.24
N PHE A 240 -20.38 18.17 -25.43
CA PHE A 240 -19.22 17.87 -26.26
C PHE A 240 -19.67 17.53 -27.68
N ASP A 241 -19.08 18.21 -28.68
CA ASP A 241 -19.13 17.79 -30.06
C ASP A 241 -18.16 16.61 -30.26
N LEU A 242 -18.68 15.38 -30.22
CA LEU A 242 -17.89 14.14 -30.34
C LEU A 242 -17.57 13.87 -31.82
N ARG A 243 -16.29 13.73 -32.13
CA ARG A 243 -15.77 13.41 -33.45
C ARG A 243 -14.88 12.18 -33.40
N ASP A 244 -15.36 11.07 -33.94
CA ASP A 244 -14.53 9.88 -34.12
C ASP A 244 -13.56 10.12 -35.28
N VAL A 245 -12.28 9.73 -35.05
CA VAL A 245 -11.19 9.85 -36.02
C VAL A 245 -10.83 8.45 -36.52
N LYS A 246 -11.12 8.20 -37.82
CA LYS A 246 -10.95 6.87 -38.43
C LYS A 246 -10.05 6.88 -39.69
N SER A 247 -9.62 8.06 -40.13
CA SER A 247 -8.74 8.21 -41.30
C SER A 247 -7.66 9.25 -41.04
N ASP A 248 -6.61 9.23 -41.88
CA ASP A 248 -5.53 10.22 -41.83
C ASP A 248 -6.01 11.64 -42.14
N GLU A 249 -7.01 11.78 -43.02
CA GLU A 249 -7.60 13.10 -43.33
C GLU A 249 -8.37 13.66 -42.12
N GLU A 250 -9.16 12.82 -41.41
CA GLU A 250 -9.87 13.22 -40.19
C GLU A 250 -8.88 13.55 -39.06
N LEU A 251 -7.78 12.79 -38.99
CA LEU A 251 -6.71 13.03 -38.02
C LEU A 251 -6.02 14.37 -38.29
N GLN A 252 -5.72 14.70 -39.54
CA GLN A 252 -5.15 15.99 -39.90
C GLN A 252 -6.11 17.14 -39.59
N ALA A 253 -7.39 17.00 -39.88
CA ALA A 253 -8.41 18.00 -39.55
C ALA A 253 -8.54 18.21 -38.04
N CYS A 254 -8.39 17.14 -37.25
CA CYS A 254 -8.30 17.22 -35.78
C CYS A 254 -7.09 18.04 -35.35
N VAL A 255 -5.89 17.75 -35.87
CA VAL A 255 -4.66 18.48 -35.55
C VAL A 255 -4.79 19.97 -35.90
N ASP A 256 -5.32 20.28 -37.12
CA ASP A 256 -5.52 21.66 -37.55
C ASP A 256 -6.48 22.44 -36.64
N THR A 257 -7.53 21.78 -36.15
CA THR A 257 -8.44 22.35 -35.15
C THR A 257 -7.76 22.62 -33.84
N LEU A 258 -7.01 21.62 -33.31
CA LEU A 258 -6.34 21.71 -32.03
C LEU A 258 -5.23 22.77 -32.00
N LEU A 259 -4.54 22.99 -33.11
CA LEU A 259 -3.51 24.03 -33.26
C LEU A 259 -4.06 25.46 -33.15
N GLN A 260 -5.36 25.65 -33.35
CA GLN A 260 -6.05 26.94 -33.15
C GLN A 260 -6.51 27.16 -31.70
N CYS A 261 -6.43 26.14 -30.87
CA CYS A 261 -6.87 26.19 -29.48
C CYS A 261 -5.73 26.67 -28.54
N THR A 262 -6.10 27.35 -27.46
CA THR A 262 -5.15 27.80 -26.43
C THR A 262 -4.97 26.74 -25.33
N GLU A 263 -5.93 25.83 -25.21
CA GLU A 263 -5.95 24.80 -24.18
C GLU A 263 -6.56 23.49 -24.69
N THR A 264 -5.93 22.37 -24.35
CA THR A 264 -6.39 21.02 -24.69
C THR A 264 -6.27 20.13 -23.46
N ALA A 265 -7.09 19.08 -23.41
CA ALA A 265 -6.90 17.95 -22.50
C ALA A 265 -6.73 16.68 -23.34
N PHE A 266 -5.93 15.74 -22.87
CA PHE A 266 -5.79 14.47 -23.58
C PHE A 266 -5.59 13.31 -22.62
N ASP A 267 -6.06 12.14 -23.06
CA ASP A 267 -5.79 10.88 -22.40
C ASP A 267 -5.39 9.81 -23.43
N ILE A 268 -4.39 9.03 -23.09
CA ILE A 268 -3.81 7.98 -23.92
C ILE A 268 -3.98 6.66 -23.17
N CYS A 269 -4.80 5.78 -23.73
CA CYS A 269 -5.05 4.43 -23.22
C CYS A 269 -4.59 3.38 -24.25
N GLU A 270 -4.58 2.11 -23.88
CA GLU A 270 -4.18 1.01 -24.79
C GLU A 270 -5.02 0.94 -26.06
N GLN A 271 -6.30 1.32 -26.02
CA GLN A 271 -7.25 1.15 -27.11
C GLN A 271 -7.72 2.47 -27.72
N SER A 272 -7.38 3.61 -27.15
CA SER A 272 -7.83 4.91 -27.62
C SER A 272 -6.92 6.05 -27.23
N VAL A 273 -6.90 7.07 -28.08
CA VAL A 273 -6.35 8.40 -27.79
C VAL A 273 -7.51 9.38 -27.87
N THR A 274 -7.83 10.03 -26.77
CA THR A 274 -8.86 11.07 -26.70
C THR A 274 -8.23 12.44 -26.50
N VAL A 275 -8.71 13.43 -27.24
CA VAL A 275 -8.27 14.82 -27.10
C VAL A 275 -9.49 15.73 -27.06
N ALA A 276 -9.62 16.53 -26.03
CA ALA A 276 -10.68 17.52 -25.91
C ALA A 276 -10.11 18.94 -25.95
N ALA A 277 -10.82 19.87 -26.54
CA ALA A 277 -10.44 21.28 -26.59
C ALA A 277 -11.64 22.19 -26.50
N ILE A 278 -11.43 23.38 -25.94
CA ILE A 278 -12.42 24.47 -25.94
C ILE A 278 -12.16 25.34 -27.15
N THR A 279 -13.12 25.41 -28.04
CA THR A 279 -13.11 26.23 -29.28
C THR A 279 -14.03 27.45 -29.14
N GLY A 280 -14.01 28.35 -30.12
CA GLY A 280 -14.94 29.48 -30.15
C GLY A 280 -16.42 29.06 -30.35
N GLU A 281 -16.66 27.84 -30.82
CA GLU A 281 -17.99 27.28 -31.11
C GLU A 281 -18.52 26.35 -30.02
N GLY A 282 -17.67 25.97 -29.04
CA GLY A 282 -18.01 25.04 -27.94
C GLY A 282 -16.86 24.10 -27.59
N THR A 283 -17.15 23.01 -26.93
CA THR A 283 -16.13 22.00 -26.55
C THR A 283 -16.18 20.83 -27.52
N VAL A 284 -15.05 20.52 -28.16
CA VAL A 284 -14.89 19.40 -29.09
C VAL A 284 -14.14 18.27 -28.42
N LEU A 285 -14.58 17.02 -28.64
CA LEU A 285 -13.92 15.80 -28.20
C LEU A 285 -13.56 14.93 -29.40
N PHE A 286 -12.31 14.77 -29.68
CA PHE A 286 -11.79 13.82 -30.66
C PHE A 286 -11.49 12.49 -30.01
N ASN A 287 -11.94 11.41 -30.66
CA ASN A 287 -11.69 10.04 -30.21
C ASN A 287 -11.09 9.23 -31.37
N ALA A 288 -9.81 8.85 -31.23
CA ALA A 288 -9.13 7.95 -32.15
C ALA A 288 -8.99 6.58 -31.49
N SER A 289 -9.67 5.56 -32.04
CA SER A 289 -9.46 4.15 -31.63
C SER A 289 -8.12 3.66 -32.17
N VAL A 290 -7.29 3.05 -31.31
CA VAL A 290 -5.97 2.55 -31.68
C VAL A 290 -5.83 1.06 -31.34
N GLY A 291 -5.03 0.31 -32.08
CA GLY A 291 -4.72 -1.09 -31.80
C GLY A 291 -5.89 -2.04 -32.05
N GLY A 292 -6.40 -2.08 -33.25
CA GLY A 292 -7.44 -3.04 -33.66
C GLY A 292 -6.89 -4.40 -34.13
N ASP A 293 -7.77 -5.39 -34.19
CA ASP A 293 -7.50 -6.65 -34.88
C ASP A 293 -7.54 -6.46 -36.40
N LEU A 294 -7.24 -7.51 -37.16
CA LEU A 294 -7.16 -7.48 -38.63
C LEU A 294 -8.46 -7.02 -39.35
N PHE A 295 -9.55 -6.85 -38.64
CA PHE A 295 -10.91 -6.53 -39.11
C PHE A 295 -11.46 -5.19 -38.58
N SER A 296 -10.75 -4.49 -37.68
CA SER A 296 -11.16 -3.18 -37.14
C SER A 296 -10.48 -2.04 -37.90
N ALA A 297 -11.24 -0.99 -38.20
CA ALA A 297 -10.74 0.25 -38.81
C ALA A 297 -10.10 1.15 -37.74
N ALA A 298 -9.15 0.63 -36.97
CA ALA A 298 -8.41 1.39 -35.96
C ALA A 298 -7.09 1.88 -36.55
N LEU A 299 -6.70 3.09 -36.18
CA LEU A 299 -5.42 3.69 -36.56
C LEU A 299 -4.29 3.05 -35.74
N LEU A 300 -3.07 3.08 -36.27
CA LEU A 300 -1.91 2.65 -35.48
C LEU A 300 -1.58 3.72 -34.42
N PRO A 301 -1.21 3.32 -33.19
CA PRO A 301 -0.80 4.26 -32.15
C PRO A 301 0.26 5.25 -32.64
N GLU A 302 1.26 4.79 -33.39
CA GLU A 302 2.33 5.60 -33.97
C GLU A 302 1.77 6.68 -34.92
N GLN A 303 0.82 6.35 -35.79
CA GLN A 303 0.20 7.31 -36.70
C GLN A 303 -0.48 8.45 -35.91
N VAL A 304 -1.30 8.10 -34.92
CA VAL A 304 -2.05 9.09 -34.11
C VAL A 304 -1.10 9.96 -33.29
N LEU A 305 -0.14 9.35 -32.59
CA LEU A 305 0.78 10.10 -31.71
C LEU A 305 1.76 10.98 -32.50
N CYS A 306 2.26 10.50 -33.65
CA CYS A 306 3.11 11.32 -34.52
C CYS A 306 2.34 12.47 -35.20
N ALA A 307 1.09 12.26 -35.59
CA ALA A 307 0.27 13.33 -36.15
C ALA A 307 -0.03 14.42 -35.12
N LEU A 308 -0.30 14.04 -33.86
CA LEU A 308 -0.54 14.96 -32.73
C LEU A 308 0.73 15.65 -32.20
N LYS A 309 1.92 15.28 -32.68
CA LYS A 309 3.20 15.86 -32.25
C LYS A 309 3.20 17.39 -32.24
N PRO A 310 2.73 18.12 -33.29
CA PRO A 310 2.71 19.60 -33.28
C PRO A 310 1.88 20.19 -32.11
N VAL A 311 0.84 19.47 -31.66
CA VAL A 311 -0.01 19.87 -30.52
C VAL A 311 0.72 19.60 -29.21
N PHE A 312 1.29 18.41 -29.04
CA PHE A 312 1.99 18.03 -27.81
C PHE A 312 3.26 18.86 -27.58
N GLU A 313 4.00 19.22 -28.64
CA GLU A 313 5.23 19.99 -28.54
C GLU A 313 5.03 21.50 -28.54
N SER A 314 3.79 21.99 -28.77
CA SER A 314 3.50 23.43 -28.75
C SER A 314 3.70 24.04 -27.37
N GLU A 315 4.53 25.08 -27.28
CA GLU A 315 4.69 25.89 -26.06
C GLU A 315 3.48 26.81 -25.78
N LYS A 316 2.62 27.03 -26.79
CA LYS A 316 1.50 27.97 -26.72
C LYS A 316 0.21 27.33 -26.23
N ILE A 317 0.06 26.03 -26.43
CA ILE A 317 -1.13 25.27 -26.05
C ILE A 317 -0.93 24.73 -24.64
N LYS A 318 -1.80 25.09 -23.71
CA LYS A 318 -1.85 24.49 -22.36
C LYS A 318 -2.44 23.08 -22.45
N LYS A 319 -1.89 22.13 -21.71
CA LYS A 319 -2.33 20.74 -21.72
C LYS A 319 -2.77 20.29 -20.36
N THR A 320 -3.89 19.58 -20.32
CA THR A 320 -4.40 18.92 -19.11
C THR A 320 -4.34 17.41 -19.28
N VAL A 321 -3.76 16.73 -18.32
CA VAL A 321 -3.55 15.27 -18.38
C VAL A 321 -3.80 14.63 -17.02
N PHE A 322 -3.86 13.31 -16.99
CA PHE A 322 -3.73 12.50 -15.78
C PHE A 322 -2.44 11.70 -15.90
N ASP A 323 -1.52 11.86 -14.94
CA ASP A 323 -0.19 11.26 -14.90
C ASP A 323 0.69 11.67 -16.11
N ALA A 324 1.13 12.93 -16.09
CA ALA A 324 1.98 13.52 -17.13
C ALA A 324 3.27 12.74 -17.36
N LYS A 325 3.90 12.24 -16.32
CA LYS A 325 5.14 11.44 -16.38
C LYS A 325 4.94 10.16 -17.19
N SER A 326 3.87 9.40 -16.92
CA SER A 326 3.54 8.21 -17.72
C SER A 326 3.26 8.55 -19.17
N LYS A 327 2.56 9.68 -19.45
CA LYS A 327 2.31 10.11 -20.83
C LYS A 327 3.62 10.46 -21.55
N ARG A 328 4.61 11.08 -20.88
CA ARG A 328 5.95 11.29 -21.44
C ARG A 328 6.64 9.99 -21.82
N HIS A 329 6.55 8.96 -20.94
CA HIS A 329 7.11 7.65 -21.25
C HIS A 329 6.44 6.96 -22.44
N ILE A 330 5.14 7.15 -22.63
CA ILE A 330 4.38 6.64 -23.79
C ILE A 330 4.80 7.37 -25.08
N LEU A 331 5.02 8.68 -25.03
CA LEU A 331 5.33 9.51 -26.18
C LEU A 331 6.81 9.41 -26.61
N ALA A 332 7.73 9.24 -25.68
CA ALA A 332 9.16 9.28 -25.93
C ALA A 332 9.68 8.26 -26.99
N PRO A 333 9.20 7.00 -27.05
CA PRO A 333 9.61 6.05 -28.11
C PRO A 333 9.28 6.51 -29.54
N PHE A 334 8.26 7.36 -29.71
CA PHE A 334 7.85 7.93 -30.99
C PHE A 334 8.54 9.27 -31.30
N GLY A 335 9.48 9.69 -30.45
CA GLY A 335 10.18 10.96 -30.61
C GLY A 335 9.25 12.18 -30.44
N VAL A 336 8.20 12.06 -29.65
CA VAL A 336 7.24 13.12 -29.32
C VAL A 336 7.51 13.62 -27.90
N ALA A 337 7.73 14.93 -27.78
CA ALA A 337 7.90 15.59 -26.48
C ALA A 337 6.57 16.20 -26.00
N LEU A 338 6.42 16.33 -24.69
CA LEU A 338 5.29 17.03 -24.07
C LEU A 338 5.79 18.36 -23.51
N ASN A 339 5.52 19.47 -24.22
CA ASN A 339 6.03 20.80 -23.91
C ASN A 339 4.93 21.78 -23.52
N GLY A 340 5.32 22.97 -23.02
CA GLY A 340 4.44 24.05 -22.59
C GLY A 340 3.89 23.86 -21.19
N GLU A 341 2.85 24.66 -20.87
CA GLU A 341 2.19 24.60 -19.55
C GLU A 341 1.32 23.34 -19.46
N ILE A 342 1.60 22.52 -18.46
CA ILE A 342 0.90 21.24 -18.21
C ILE A 342 0.19 21.32 -16.87
N PHE A 343 -1.07 20.86 -16.84
CA PHE A 343 -1.82 20.58 -15.62
C PHE A 343 -2.00 19.06 -15.46
N ASP A 344 -1.47 18.50 -14.39
CA ASP A 344 -1.62 17.07 -14.05
C ASP A 344 -2.68 16.89 -12.97
N ALA A 345 -3.82 16.31 -13.35
CA ALA A 345 -4.94 16.06 -12.46
C ALA A 345 -4.62 15.04 -11.36
N MET A 346 -3.73 14.08 -11.62
CA MET A 346 -3.27 13.11 -10.61
C MET A 346 -2.48 13.78 -9.49
N LEU A 347 -1.55 14.67 -9.83
CA LEU A 347 -0.76 15.40 -8.84
C LEU A 347 -1.61 16.41 -8.06
N ALA A 348 -2.59 17.02 -8.71
CA ALA A 348 -3.55 17.91 -8.04
C ALA A 348 -4.41 17.13 -7.02
N ASP A 349 -4.95 15.98 -7.41
CA ASP A 349 -5.71 15.10 -6.51
C ASP A 349 -4.85 14.59 -5.36
N TYR A 350 -3.63 14.14 -5.63
CA TYR A 350 -2.72 13.68 -4.59
C TYR A 350 -2.44 14.76 -3.52
N LEU A 351 -2.27 16.02 -3.89
CA LEU A 351 -2.09 17.11 -2.92
C LEU A 351 -3.34 17.33 -2.08
N LEU A 352 -4.51 17.18 -2.69
CA LEU A 352 -5.82 17.38 -2.03
C LEU A 352 -6.25 16.17 -1.19
N ASN A 353 -5.82 14.96 -1.57
CA ASN A 353 -6.22 13.68 -0.96
C ASN A 353 -5.01 12.74 -0.77
N ALA A 354 -4.00 13.18 -0.02
CA ALA A 354 -2.74 12.46 0.13
C ALA A 354 -2.85 11.05 0.78
N LEU A 355 -3.93 10.78 1.51
CA LEU A 355 -4.17 9.48 2.14
C LEU A 355 -4.73 8.44 1.15
N HIS A 356 -5.56 8.88 0.21
CA HIS A 356 -6.28 8.01 -0.72
C HIS A 356 -6.36 8.64 -2.12
N PRO A 357 -5.21 8.94 -2.76
CA PRO A 357 -5.24 9.55 -4.10
C PRO A 357 -5.85 8.58 -5.12
N ALA A 358 -6.56 9.14 -6.09
CA ALA A 358 -7.16 8.37 -7.17
C ALA A 358 -6.07 7.68 -8.01
N LYS A 359 -6.25 6.39 -8.29
CA LYS A 359 -5.28 5.59 -9.05
C LYS A 359 -5.45 5.71 -10.57
N THR A 360 -6.61 6.10 -11.03
CA THR A 360 -6.95 6.26 -12.45
C THR A 360 -7.82 7.49 -12.62
N LEU A 361 -7.84 8.02 -13.87
CA LEU A 361 -8.68 9.14 -14.22
C LEU A 361 -10.18 8.84 -14.01
N ASP A 362 -10.62 7.62 -14.32
CA ASP A 362 -12.02 7.21 -14.13
C ASP A 362 -12.43 7.27 -12.66
N VAL A 363 -11.53 6.82 -11.75
CA VAL A 363 -11.78 6.90 -10.30
C VAL A 363 -11.88 8.35 -9.86
N LEU A 364 -10.99 9.23 -10.33
CA LEU A 364 -11.01 10.65 -9.99
C LEU A 364 -12.27 11.34 -10.48
N ALA A 365 -12.69 11.06 -11.71
CA ALA A 365 -13.93 11.59 -12.29
C ALA A 365 -15.16 11.15 -11.49
N GLU A 366 -15.24 9.85 -11.18
CA GLU A 366 -16.33 9.27 -10.39
C GLU A 366 -16.41 9.85 -8.98
N GLU A 367 -15.28 9.95 -8.26
CA GLU A 367 -15.21 10.56 -6.93
C GLU A 367 -15.58 12.05 -6.95
N SER A 368 -15.31 12.73 -8.08
CA SER A 368 -15.68 14.13 -8.30
C SER A 368 -17.12 14.33 -8.78
N GLY A 369 -17.90 13.24 -8.96
CA GLY A 369 -19.28 13.28 -9.46
C GLY A 369 -19.39 13.66 -10.94
N ILE A 370 -18.37 13.34 -11.76
CA ILE A 370 -18.28 13.64 -13.19
C ILE A 370 -18.59 12.37 -13.96
N GLY A 371 -19.53 12.45 -14.89
CA GLY A 371 -19.96 11.33 -15.73
C GLY A 371 -19.12 11.15 -17.00
N GLU A 372 -18.39 12.18 -17.41
CA GLU A 372 -17.50 12.19 -18.56
C GLU A 372 -16.27 11.31 -18.31
N ARG A 373 -15.64 10.82 -19.41
CA ARG A 373 -14.45 9.98 -19.38
C ARG A 373 -13.33 10.52 -20.27
N GLY A 374 -12.10 10.03 -20.03
CA GLY A 374 -10.93 10.41 -20.81
C GLY A 374 -10.69 11.92 -20.83
N ALA A 375 -10.34 12.47 -22.00
CA ALA A 375 -10.06 13.89 -22.14
C ALA A 375 -11.24 14.81 -21.77
N ALA A 376 -12.49 14.36 -21.96
CA ALA A 376 -13.67 15.12 -21.57
C ALA A 376 -13.75 15.30 -20.04
N ALA A 377 -13.46 14.26 -19.28
CA ALA A 377 -13.41 14.34 -17.82
C ALA A 377 -12.36 15.35 -17.35
N LEU A 378 -11.20 15.41 -18.00
CA LEU A 378 -10.12 16.33 -17.64
C LEU A 378 -10.50 17.81 -17.83
N ILE A 379 -11.26 18.14 -18.88
CA ILE A 379 -11.78 19.51 -19.11
C ILE A 379 -12.69 19.94 -17.94
N VAL A 380 -13.52 19.04 -17.44
CA VAL A 380 -14.46 19.34 -16.34
C VAL A 380 -13.73 19.33 -14.98
N LEU A 381 -12.76 18.42 -14.79
CA LEU A 381 -12.00 18.27 -13.54
C LEU A 381 -11.08 19.45 -13.24
N LYS A 382 -10.37 19.95 -14.26
CA LYS A 382 -9.32 20.97 -14.07
C LYS A 382 -9.80 22.18 -13.27
N PRO A 383 -10.87 22.91 -13.65
CA PRO A 383 -11.30 24.08 -12.90
C PRO A 383 -11.73 23.78 -11.46
N LYS A 384 -12.26 22.59 -11.19
CA LYS A 384 -12.59 22.14 -9.83
C LYS A 384 -11.35 21.92 -9.00
N LEU A 385 -10.36 21.21 -9.55
CA LEU A 385 -9.11 20.91 -8.86
C LEU A 385 -8.28 22.19 -8.61
N GLU A 386 -8.23 23.12 -9.58
CA GLU A 386 -7.57 24.42 -9.42
C GLU A 386 -8.22 25.23 -8.29
N GLN A 387 -9.56 25.27 -8.22
CA GLN A 387 -10.28 25.97 -7.15
C GLN A 387 -10.02 25.32 -5.78
N MET A 388 -9.96 23.98 -5.73
CA MET A 388 -9.67 23.27 -4.48
C MET A 388 -8.22 23.48 -4.02
N LEU A 389 -7.24 23.50 -4.94
CA LEU A 389 -5.84 23.85 -4.65
C LEU A 389 -5.71 25.28 -4.10
N GLU A 390 -6.44 26.23 -4.70
CA GLU A 390 -6.45 27.61 -4.24
C GLU A 390 -7.02 27.74 -2.81
N ARG A 391 -8.21 27.15 -2.58
CA ARG A 391 -8.85 27.14 -1.24
C ARG A 391 -8.00 26.47 -0.17
N SER A 392 -7.24 25.45 -0.53
CA SER A 392 -6.33 24.75 0.39
C SER A 392 -4.99 25.46 0.55
N GLY A 393 -4.68 26.49 -0.26
CA GLY A 393 -3.41 27.22 -0.24
C GLY A 393 -2.23 26.41 -0.78
N MET A 394 -2.47 25.41 -1.64
CA MET A 394 -1.43 24.53 -2.20
C MET A 394 -1.07 24.82 -3.66
N THR A 395 -1.62 25.87 -4.27
CA THR A 395 -1.35 26.25 -5.67
C THR A 395 0.12 26.49 -5.94
N GLU A 396 0.83 27.19 -5.05
CA GLU A 396 2.26 27.47 -5.19
C GLU A 396 3.10 26.20 -5.11
N LEU A 397 2.79 25.31 -4.17
CA LEU A 397 3.44 24.01 -4.05
C LEU A 397 3.24 23.17 -5.31
N TYR A 398 2.01 23.14 -5.82
CA TYR A 398 1.66 22.43 -7.05
C TYR A 398 2.47 22.96 -8.25
N ARG A 399 2.42 24.28 -8.50
CA ARG A 399 3.05 24.91 -9.67
C ARG A 399 4.57 24.94 -9.63
N ASN A 400 5.15 25.22 -8.45
CA ASN A 400 6.58 25.49 -8.34
C ASN A 400 7.40 24.25 -7.92
N VAL A 401 6.76 23.22 -7.37
CA VAL A 401 7.46 22.02 -6.90
C VAL A 401 6.96 20.77 -7.59
N GLU A 402 5.68 20.41 -7.43
CA GLU A 402 5.19 19.11 -7.91
C GLU A 402 5.16 18.99 -9.43
N MET A 403 4.67 20.00 -10.13
CA MET A 403 4.61 19.97 -11.59
C MET A 403 5.97 19.99 -12.28
N PRO A 404 6.92 20.89 -11.92
CA PRO A 404 8.26 20.83 -12.52
C PRO A 404 9.00 19.53 -12.18
N LEU A 405 8.76 18.96 -11.00
CA LEU A 405 9.40 17.74 -10.54
C LEU A 405 9.02 16.52 -11.41
N GLU A 406 7.77 16.44 -11.92
CA GLU A 406 7.37 15.31 -12.76
C GLU A 406 8.29 15.11 -13.98
N HIS A 407 8.68 16.20 -14.62
CA HIS A 407 9.62 16.18 -15.75
C HIS A 407 11.04 15.78 -15.31
N VAL A 408 11.49 16.25 -14.14
CA VAL A 408 12.81 15.87 -13.59
C VAL A 408 12.84 14.36 -13.32
N LEU A 409 11.76 13.80 -12.76
CA LEU A 409 11.66 12.37 -12.51
C LEU A 409 11.61 11.55 -13.81
N PHE A 410 10.91 12.03 -14.85
CA PHE A 410 10.95 11.42 -16.18
C PHE A 410 12.37 11.38 -16.75
N ASP A 411 13.13 12.49 -16.66
CA ASP A 411 14.51 12.56 -17.10
C ASP A 411 15.40 11.56 -16.34
N MET A 412 15.23 11.46 -15.01
CA MET A 412 15.97 10.51 -14.14
C MET A 412 15.66 9.05 -14.50
N GLU A 413 14.38 8.70 -14.67
CA GLU A 413 13.94 7.36 -15.07
C GLU A 413 14.46 7.00 -16.47
N SER A 414 14.45 7.96 -17.40
CA SER A 414 14.97 7.78 -18.77
C SER A 414 16.49 7.59 -18.78
N ALA A 415 17.21 8.39 -17.99
CA ALA A 415 18.66 8.26 -17.84
C ALA A 415 19.07 6.91 -17.25
N GLY A 416 18.40 6.49 -16.16
CA GLY A 416 18.75 5.30 -15.40
C GLY A 416 20.15 5.39 -14.78
N PHE A 417 20.51 4.40 -13.96
CA PHE A 417 21.80 4.31 -13.29
C PHE A 417 22.64 3.17 -13.87
N MET A 418 23.89 3.45 -14.23
CA MET A 418 24.82 2.44 -14.75
C MET A 418 25.18 1.43 -13.66
N LEU A 419 25.12 0.13 -14.00
CA LEU A 419 25.49 -0.96 -13.11
C LEU A 419 26.68 -1.74 -13.64
N ASP A 420 27.63 -2.03 -12.76
CA ASP A 420 28.66 -3.01 -12.98
C ASP A 420 28.13 -4.42 -12.70
N ARG A 421 27.85 -5.15 -13.78
CA ARG A 421 27.30 -6.51 -13.73
C ARG A 421 28.27 -7.50 -13.09
N GLU A 422 29.58 -7.35 -13.30
CA GLU A 422 30.59 -8.27 -12.78
C GLU A 422 30.68 -8.16 -11.26
N VAL A 423 30.65 -6.93 -10.74
CA VAL A 423 30.62 -6.67 -9.30
C VAL A 423 29.35 -7.30 -8.66
N LEU A 424 28.17 -7.13 -9.28
CA LEU A 424 26.95 -7.74 -8.77
C LEU A 424 26.99 -9.27 -8.78
N CYS A 425 27.51 -9.89 -9.85
CA CYS A 425 27.65 -11.34 -9.94
C CYS A 425 28.61 -11.87 -8.85
N SER A 426 29.77 -11.25 -8.69
CA SER A 426 30.75 -11.64 -7.67
C SER A 426 30.20 -11.54 -6.26
N LEU A 427 29.46 -10.46 -5.93
CA LEU A 427 28.77 -10.30 -4.66
C LEU A 427 27.69 -11.39 -4.47
N GLY A 428 26.96 -11.71 -5.51
CA GLY A 428 25.93 -12.77 -5.50
C GLY A 428 26.49 -14.15 -5.21
N GLU A 429 27.63 -14.48 -5.82
CA GLU A 429 28.37 -15.73 -5.59
C GLU A 429 28.91 -15.81 -4.14
N THR A 430 29.50 -14.73 -3.66
CA THR A 430 29.99 -14.64 -2.26
C THR A 430 28.86 -14.85 -1.26
N MET A 431 27.71 -14.19 -1.47
CA MET A 431 26.52 -14.34 -0.60
C MET A 431 25.92 -15.75 -0.68
N ALA A 432 25.92 -16.37 -1.87
CA ALA A 432 25.44 -17.73 -2.05
C ALA A 432 26.33 -18.74 -1.31
N ALA A 433 27.65 -18.68 -1.47
CA ALA A 433 28.60 -19.53 -0.79
C ALA A 433 28.47 -19.41 0.75
N ARG A 434 28.40 -18.20 1.27
CA ARG A 434 28.20 -17.98 2.72
C ARG A 434 26.85 -18.49 3.22
N SER A 435 25.78 -18.34 2.43
CA SER A 435 24.46 -18.87 2.77
C SER A 435 24.44 -20.41 2.82
N GLU A 436 25.16 -21.08 1.92
CA GLU A 436 25.31 -22.55 1.93
C GLU A 436 26.07 -23.05 3.16
N GLU A 437 27.14 -22.36 3.56
CA GLU A 437 27.87 -22.68 4.81
C GLU A 437 26.95 -22.53 6.01
N LEU A 438 26.25 -21.40 6.13
CA LEU A 438 25.32 -21.14 7.22
C LEU A 438 24.19 -22.18 7.26
N ALA A 439 23.68 -22.60 6.12
CA ALA A 439 22.64 -23.65 6.06
C ALA A 439 23.13 -24.97 6.64
N LYS A 440 24.38 -25.37 6.31
CA LYS A 440 24.99 -26.57 6.90
C LYS A 440 25.14 -26.45 8.41
N GLU A 441 25.72 -25.35 8.88
CA GLU A 441 25.90 -25.07 10.31
C GLU A 441 24.56 -25.02 11.08
N ILE A 442 23.52 -24.45 10.49
CA ILE A 442 22.16 -24.40 11.08
C ILE A 442 21.56 -25.80 11.19
N HIS A 443 21.67 -26.60 10.13
CA HIS A 443 21.17 -27.98 10.14
C HIS A 443 21.92 -28.88 11.12
N GLU A 444 23.24 -28.71 11.25
CA GLU A 444 24.05 -29.40 12.27
C GLU A 444 23.61 -29.05 13.70
N LEU A 445 23.41 -27.75 13.99
CA LEU A 445 22.93 -27.28 15.27
C LEU A 445 21.50 -27.70 15.59
N ALA A 446 20.66 -27.86 14.56
CA ALA A 446 19.29 -28.35 14.70
C ALA A 446 19.18 -29.86 14.82
N GLY A 447 20.23 -30.60 14.42
CA GLY A 447 20.23 -32.06 14.33
C GLY A 447 19.37 -32.66 13.21
N GLU A 448 18.87 -31.80 12.28
CA GLU A 448 18.04 -32.22 11.13
C GLU A 448 18.08 -31.18 10.00
N SER A 449 17.70 -31.62 8.80
CA SER A 449 17.47 -30.72 7.65
C SER A 449 16.04 -30.22 7.65
N PHE A 450 15.87 -28.89 7.48
CA PHE A 450 14.56 -28.24 7.39
C PHE A 450 14.66 -26.95 6.55
N ASN A 451 13.51 -26.38 6.14
CA ASN A 451 13.50 -25.11 5.42
C ASN A 451 13.64 -23.93 6.40
N ILE A 452 14.85 -23.33 6.45
CA ILE A 452 15.22 -22.21 7.35
C ILE A 452 14.36 -20.96 7.12
N LEU A 453 13.87 -20.77 5.89
CA LEU A 453 13.00 -19.65 5.53
C LEU A 453 11.54 -19.89 5.92
N SER A 454 11.16 -21.13 6.24
CA SER A 454 9.81 -21.45 6.70
C SER A 454 9.60 -21.06 8.16
N PRO A 455 8.78 -20.04 8.49
CA PRO A 455 8.55 -19.65 9.89
C PRO A 455 8.01 -20.80 10.74
N LYS A 456 7.19 -21.68 10.14
CA LYS A 456 6.58 -22.82 10.82
C LYS A 456 7.62 -23.89 11.20
N GLN A 457 8.51 -24.27 10.26
CA GLN A 457 9.54 -25.27 10.55
C GLN A 457 10.58 -24.73 11.51
N LEU A 458 11.01 -23.50 11.33
CA LEU A 458 11.95 -22.84 12.24
C LEU A 458 11.38 -22.70 13.66
N SER A 459 10.08 -22.40 13.79
CA SER A 459 9.40 -22.32 15.08
C SER A 459 9.46 -23.65 15.84
N VAL A 460 9.22 -24.78 15.15
CA VAL A 460 9.34 -26.13 15.74
C VAL A 460 10.77 -26.41 16.21
N VAL A 461 11.76 -26.09 15.38
CA VAL A 461 13.18 -26.31 15.74
C VAL A 461 13.56 -25.47 16.96
N LEU A 462 13.26 -24.17 16.98
CA LEU A 462 13.71 -23.28 18.05
C LEU A 462 12.95 -23.50 19.36
N PHE A 463 11.63 -23.64 19.33
CA PHE A 463 10.81 -23.60 20.53
C PHE A 463 10.40 -24.99 21.05
N GLU A 464 10.29 -26.00 20.18
CA GLU A 464 9.90 -27.34 20.59
C GLU A 464 11.11 -28.25 20.77
N LYS A 465 12.12 -28.20 19.86
CA LYS A 465 13.30 -29.07 19.94
C LYS A 465 14.44 -28.50 20.79
N LEU A 466 14.79 -27.23 20.51
CA LEU A 466 15.84 -26.56 21.28
C LEU A 466 15.32 -25.89 22.57
N CYS A 467 14.01 -25.96 22.82
CA CYS A 467 13.33 -25.46 24.02
C CYS A 467 13.68 -24.01 24.38
N LEU A 468 13.90 -23.16 23.37
CA LEU A 468 14.09 -21.72 23.60
C LEU A 468 12.80 -21.07 24.08
N PRO A 469 12.84 -20.05 24.96
CA PRO A 469 11.64 -19.42 25.49
C PRO A 469 10.91 -18.61 24.39
N PRO A 470 9.64 -18.92 24.07
CA PRO A 470 8.89 -18.16 23.09
C PRO A 470 8.49 -16.79 23.63
N ARG A 471 8.76 -15.70 22.88
CA ARG A 471 8.44 -14.33 23.28
C ARG A 471 7.09 -13.82 22.77
N LYS A 472 6.65 -14.31 21.59
CA LYS A 472 5.44 -13.80 20.93
C LYS A 472 4.70 -14.94 20.23
N LYS A 473 3.39 -15.05 20.48
CA LYS A 473 2.53 -16.06 19.88
C LYS A 473 1.74 -15.45 18.72
N THR A 474 1.68 -16.15 17.60
CA THR A 474 0.84 -15.79 16.44
C THR A 474 -0.36 -16.73 16.33
N LYS A 475 -1.27 -16.47 15.40
CA LYS A 475 -2.42 -17.37 15.16
C LYS A 475 -2.01 -18.80 14.75
N THR A 476 -0.83 -18.95 14.14
CA THR A 476 -0.33 -20.21 13.55
C THR A 476 0.86 -20.84 14.29
N GLY A 477 1.25 -20.30 15.46
CA GLY A 477 2.38 -20.80 16.24
C GLY A 477 3.18 -19.67 16.91
N TYR A 478 4.45 -19.91 17.21
CA TYR A 478 5.33 -18.88 17.78
C TYR A 478 5.99 -18.05 16.67
N SER A 479 6.09 -16.73 16.87
CA SER A 479 6.75 -15.84 15.92
C SER A 479 8.24 -16.11 15.84
N THR A 480 8.77 -16.09 14.62
CA THR A 480 10.20 -16.14 14.30
C THR A 480 10.61 -14.89 13.52
N ASP A 481 9.95 -13.75 13.77
CA ASP A 481 10.35 -12.47 13.21
C ASP A 481 11.72 -12.02 13.72
N SER A 482 12.34 -11.05 13.03
CA SER A 482 13.70 -10.62 13.35
C SER A 482 13.82 -10.05 14.78
N GLU A 483 12.79 -9.37 15.28
CA GLU A 483 12.73 -8.79 16.62
C GLU A 483 12.77 -9.89 17.69
N VAL A 484 11.95 -10.94 17.51
CA VAL A 484 11.93 -12.10 18.42
C VAL A 484 13.28 -12.82 18.39
N LEU A 485 13.86 -13.03 17.19
CA LEU A 485 15.14 -13.71 17.04
C LEU A 485 16.30 -12.90 17.62
N GLU A 486 16.37 -11.57 17.40
CA GLU A 486 17.40 -10.72 18.01
C GLU A 486 17.38 -10.83 19.55
N GLY A 487 16.19 -10.87 20.14
CA GLY A 487 16.06 -11.08 21.60
C GLY A 487 16.46 -12.47 22.11
N LEU A 488 16.66 -13.44 21.21
CA LEU A 488 17.12 -14.81 21.56
C LEU A 488 18.57 -15.08 21.16
N LYS A 489 19.25 -14.11 20.55
CA LYS A 489 20.57 -14.25 19.92
C LYS A 489 21.67 -14.75 20.88
N THR A 490 21.58 -14.35 22.14
CA THR A 490 22.56 -14.76 23.18
C THR A 490 22.26 -16.13 23.80
N MET A 491 21.07 -16.69 23.52
CA MET A 491 20.64 -17.94 24.19
C MET A 491 21.10 -19.21 23.46
N HIS A 492 21.24 -19.15 22.11
CA HIS A 492 21.71 -20.30 21.34
C HIS A 492 22.40 -19.85 20.03
N PRO A 493 23.56 -20.47 19.64
CA PRO A 493 24.30 -20.09 18.44
C PRO A 493 23.50 -20.15 17.15
N ILE A 494 22.52 -21.05 17.01
CA ILE A 494 21.66 -21.19 15.84
C ILE A 494 20.94 -19.89 15.48
N VAL A 495 20.54 -19.11 16.50
CA VAL A 495 19.71 -17.90 16.29
C VAL A 495 20.48 -16.84 15.50
N GLY A 496 21.74 -16.59 15.87
CA GLY A 496 22.60 -15.65 15.15
C GLY A 496 22.83 -16.08 13.69
N LYS A 497 23.04 -17.39 13.46
CA LYS A 497 23.22 -17.94 12.12
C LYS A 497 21.95 -17.87 11.26
N VAL A 498 20.78 -18.12 11.86
CA VAL A 498 19.49 -17.96 11.17
C VAL A 498 19.23 -16.50 10.78
N LEU A 499 19.55 -15.55 11.64
CA LEU A 499 19.45 -14.12 11.33
C LEU A 499 20.37 -13.75 10.16
N GLU A 500 21.64 -14.17 10.17
CA GLU A 500 22.62 -13.95 9.10
C GLU A 500 22.15 -14.60 7.78
N TYR A 501 21.72 -15.85 7.82
CA TYR A 501 21.20 -16.58 6.65
C TYR A 501 20.02 -15.87 6.01
N ARG A 502 19.03 -15.49 6.80
CA ARG A 502 17.85 -14.76 6.31
C ARG A 502 18.20 -13.40 5.72
N PHE A 503 19.14 -12.70 6.35
CA PHE A 503 19.64 -11.41 5.87
C PHE A 503 20.32 -11.54 4.51
N LEU A 504 21.26 -12.48 4.35
CA LEU A 504 21.99 -12.73 3.11
C LEU A 504 21.04 -13.17 1.98
N THR A 505 20.15 -14.13 2.27
CA THR A 505 19.18 -14.62 1.28
C THR A 505 18.25 -13.51 0.80
N LYS A 506 17.79 -12.65 1.71
CA LYS A 506 16.95 -11.50 1.38
C LYS A 506 17.72 -10.47 0.55
N LEU A 507 18.95 -10.12 0.92
CA LEU A 507 19.77 -9.19 0.15
C LEU A 507 20.00 -9.70 -1.26
N LYS A 508 20.42 -10.97 -1.40
CA LYS A 508 20.68 -11.57 -2.68
C LYS A 508 19.43 -11.57 -3.57
N SER A 509 18.32 -12.11 -3.09
CA SER A 509 17.10 -12.22 -3.89
C SER A 509 16.48 -10.87 -4.23
N THR A 510 16.42 -9.94 -3.27
CA THR A 510 15.70 -8.66 -3.44
C THR A 510 16.52 -7.64 -4.24
N PHE A 511 17.84 -7.63 -4.07
CA PHE A 511 18.68 -6.62 -4.74
C PHE A 511 19.54 -7.23 -5.85
N ILE A 512 20.32 -8.26 -5.62
CA ILE A 512 21.26 -8.74 -6.64
C ILE A 512 20.53 -9.44 -7.78
N ASP A 513 19.76 -10.51 -7.47
CA ASP A 513 19.09 -11.31 -8.51
C ASP A 513 18.03 -10.48 -9.25
N ALA A 514 17.27 -9.67 -8.53
CA ALA A 514 16.26 -8.79 -9.12
C ALA A 514 16.87 -7.70 -10.00
N MET A 515 17.99 -7.09 -9.60
CA MET A 515 18.67 -6.09 -10.42
C MET A 515 19.31 -6.71 -11.67
N LEU A 516 19.96 -7.87 -11.55
CA LEU A 516 20.55 -8.56 -12.69
C LEU A 516 19.54 -8.92 -13.79
N GLN A 517 18.29 -9.17 -13.41
CA GLN A 517 17.19 -9.42 -14.36
C GLN A 517 16.67 -8.14 -15.02
N LYS A 518 16.81 -6.97 -14.36
CA LYS A 518 16.25 -5.68 -14.81
C LYS A 518 17.29 -4.76 -15.48
N ILE A 519 18.55 -5.15 -15.55
CA ILE A 519 19.55 -4.37 -16.27
C ILE A 519 19.19 -4.33 -17.76
N GLY A 520 19.05 -3.12 -18.31
CA GLY A 520 18.82 -2.89 -19.71
C GLY A 520 20.00 -3.28 -20.60
N SER A 521 19.78 -3.35 -21.92
CA SER A 521 20.84 -3.64 -22.90
C SER A 521 21.95 -2.60 -22.91
N ASP A 522 21.69 -1.42 -22.39
CA ASP A 522 22.62 -0.29 -22.20
C ASP A 522 23.40 -0.36 -20.87
N GLY A 523 23.26 -1.45 -20.10
CA GLY A 523 23.92 -1.61 -18.81
C GLY A 523 23.31 -0.79 -17.66
N ARG A 524 22.15 -0.18 -17.86
CA ARG A 524 21.53 0.70 -16.87
C ARG A 524 20.31 0.06 -16.22
N ILE A 525 20.12 0.36 -14.94
CA ILE A 525 18.90 0.04 -14.23
C ILE A 525 18.00 1.28 -14.14
N ARG A 526 16.71 1.06 -14.32
CA ARG A 526 15.69 2.10 -14.24
C ARG A 526 14.71 1.73 -13.14
N THR A 527 14.49 2.65 -12.24
CA THR A 527 13.47 2.53 -11.19
C THR A 527 12.33 3.47 -11.47
N THR A 528 11.12 3.15 -11.07
CA THR A 528 9.99 4.06 -11.14
C THR A 528 9.95 4.94 -9.88
N LEU A 529 9.95 6.25 -10.05
CA LEU A 529 9.95 7.26 -8.98
C LEU A 529 8.55 7.89 -8.85
N ASN A 530 7.82 7.54 -7.82
CA ASN A 530 6.43 8.00 -7.64
C ASN A 530 6.34 9.17 -6.67
N GLN A 531 5.62 10.24 -7.09
CA GLN A 531 5.33 11.41 -6.24
C GLN A 531 4.10 11.22 -5.36
N ASN A 532 3.16 10.36 -5.76
CA ASN A 532 1.78 10.26 -5.26
C ASN A 532 1.51 9.05 -4.35
N VAL A 533 2.55 8.44 -3.76
CA VAL A 533 2.39 7.21 -2.95
C VAL A 533 2.44 7.50 -1.46
N THR A 534 3.30 8.41 -1.02
CA THR A 534 3.50 8.65 0.41
C THR A 534 2.69 9.82 0.92
N ALA A 535 2.01 9.66 2.06
CA ALA A 535 1.24 10.73 2.67
C ALA A 535 2.09 11.91 3.20
N THR A 536 3.40 11.76 3.29
CA THR A 536 4.35 12.79 3.75
C THR A 536 4.95 13.63 2.63
N GLY A 537 4.67 13.32 1.37
CA GLY A 537 5.29 13.99 0.23
C GLY A 537 6.63 13.39 -0.23
N ARG A 538 7.18 12.40 0.46
CA ARG A 538 8.41 11.72 0.02
C ARG A 538 8.19 10.99 -1.31
N ILE A 539 9.20 10.99 -2.17
CA ILE A 539 9.23 10.18 -3.39
C ILE A 539 9.41 8.72 -2.98
N SER A 540 8.73 7.81 -3.63
CA SER A 540 8.94 6.36 -3.48
C SER A 540 9.57 5.77 -4.74
N SER A 541 10.45 4.78 -4.56
CA SER A 541 11.12 4.05 -5.63
C SER A 541 10.54 2.65 -5.73
N GLN A 542 10.22 2.21 -6.96
CA GLN A 542 9.65 0.88 -7.22
C GLN A 542 10.34 0.25 -8.44
N GLU A 543 10.39 -1.06 -8.43
CA GLU A 543 10.80 -1.93 -9.55
C GLU A 543 12.14 -1.62 -10.24
N PRO A 544 13.27 -1.64 -9.53
CA PRO A 544 13.47 -2.06 -8.13
C PRO A 544 13.40 -0.91 -7.15
N ASN A 545 13.08 -1.20 -5.87
CA ASN A 545 13.16 -0.18 -4.83
C ASN A 545 14.60 0.06 -4.38
N LEU A 546 15.25 1.07 -4.94
CA LEU A 546 16.63 1.44 -4.64
C LEU A 546 16.78 2.09 -3.25
N GLN A 547 15.70 2.67 -2.71
CA GLN A 547 15.71 3.34 -1.41
C GLN A 547 15.87 2.36 -0.23
N ASN A 548 15.61 1.07 -0.45
CA ASN A 548 15.73 0.03 0.56
C ASN A 548 17.09 -0.67 0.59
N ILE A 549 18.07 -0.27 -0.24
CA ILE A 549 19.44 -0.80 -0.18
C ILE A 549 20.05 -0.44 1.17
N PRO A 550 20.47 -1.43 2.01
CA PRO A 550 20.93 -1.16 3.36
C PRO A 550 22.19 -0.27 3.38
N VAL A 551 22.19 0.76 4.21
CA VAL A 551 23.30 1.69 4.36
C VAL A 551 24.21 1.32 5.54
N ARG A 552 23.63 0.68 6.58
CA ARG A 552 24.30 0.45 7.86
C ARG A 552 25.19 -0.78 7.89
N THR A 553 24.93 -1.77 7.04
CA THR A 553 25.68 -3.02 6.98
C THR A 553 26.78 -2.92 5.94
N GLU A 554 27.92 -3.58 6.19
CA GLU A 554 29.06 -3.63 5.26
C GLU A 554 28.64 -4.21 3.91
N LEU A 555 27.93 -5.35 3.90
CA LEU A 555 27.40 -5.97 2.67
C LEU A 555 26.41 -5.08 1.92
N GLY A 556 25.56 -4.33 2.61
CA GLY A 556 24.66 -3.37 1.98
C GLY A 556 25.43 -2.22 1.30
N ARG A 557 26.52 -1.77 1.92
CA ARG A 557 27.41 -0.78 1.33
C ARG A 557 28.16 -1.33 0.12
N GLU A 558 28.58 -2.59 0.14
CA GLU A 558 29.25 -3.24 -1.01
C GLU A 558 28.32 -3.32 -2.24
N ILE A 559 27.00 -3.50 -2.08
CA ILE A 559 26.05 -3.44 -3.21
C ILE A 559 26.14 -2.08 -3.92
N ARG A 560 26.41 -0.99 -3.22
CA ARG A 560 26.55 0.35 -3.80
C ARG A 560 27.80 0.51 -4.69
N ARG A 561 28.81 -0.35 -4.55
CA ARG A 561 29.98 -0.38 -5.47
C ARG A 561 29.59 -0.78 -6.89
N ALA A 562 28.52 -1.54 -7.04
CA ALA A 562 28.02 -1.92 -8.35
C ALA A 562 27.34 -0.77 -9.12
N PHE A 563 26.96 0.30 -8.44
CA PHE A 563 26.39 1.49 -9.06
C PHE A 563 27.52 2.44 -9.44
N VAL A 564 27.81 2.55 -10.72
CA VAL A 564 28.98 3.24 -11.25
C VAL A 564 28.61 4.42 -12.15
N ALA A 565 29.54 5.34 -12.31
CA ALA A 565 29.42 6.44 -13.27
C ALA A 565 29.44 5.92 -14.72
N SER A 566 28.86 6.69 -15.63
CA SER A 566 28.99 6.43 -17.08
C SER A 566 30.45 6.51 -17.53
N PRO A 567 30.84 5.88 -18.63
CA PRO A 567 32.20 6.01 -19.19
C PRO A 567 32.59 7.49 -19.43
N GLY A 568 33.72 7.91 -18.88
CA GLY A 568 34.20 9.30 -18.93
C GLY A 568 33.46 10.27 -17.98
N CYS A 569 32.73 9.73 -17.00
CA CYS A 569 32.01 10.47 -15.97
C CYS A 569 32.46 10.07 -14.55
N VAL A 570 32.08 10.89 -13.59
CA VAL A 570 32.13 10.61 -12.17
C VAL A 570 30.75 10.85 -11.55
N LEU A 571 30.45 10.19 -10.45
CA LEU A 571 29.26 10.48 -9.65
C LEU A 571 29.57 11.66 -8.72
N VAL A 572 28.71 12.67 -8.72
CA VAL A 572 28.73 13.74 -7.74
C VAL A 572 27.49 13.55 -6.87
N GLY A 573 27.70 13.21 -5.60
CA GLY A 573 26.65 13.02 -4.59
C GLY A 573 26.62 14.18 -3.62
N ALA A 574 25.41 14.58 -3.18
CA ALA A 574 25.25 15.52 -2.08
C ALA A 574 24.15 15.05 -1.13
N ASP A 575 24.43 15.07 0.18
CA ASP A 575 23.50 14.66 1.23
C ASP A 575 23.24 15.83 2.18
N TYR A 576 21.96 16.06 2.52
CA TYR A 576 21.62 17.09 3.50
C TYR A 576 22.05 16.67 4.91
N SER A 577 22.85 17.52 5.54
CA SER A 577 23.26 17.34 6.93
C SER A 577 22.10 17.62 7.88
N GLN A 578 21.48 16.58 8.44
CA GLN A 578 20.47 16.64 9.50
C GLN A 578 19.26 17.53 9.17
N ILE A 579 18.70 17.42 7.96
CA ILE A 579 17.65 18.32 7.47
C ILE A 579 16.43 18.35 8.39
N GLU A 580 15.97 17.22 8.91
CA GLU A 580 14.78 17.15 9.77
C GLU A 580 14.97 17.93 11.08
N LEU A 581 16.18 17.89 11.68
CA LEU A 581 16.50 18.66 12.88
C LEU A 581 16.62 20.17 12.59
N ARG A 582 17.11 20.55 11.41
CA ARG A 582 17.14 21.95 10.96
C ARG A 582 15.74 22.49 10.69
N VAL A 583 14.87 21.68 10.11
CA VAL A 583 13.45 21.99 9.94
C VAL A 583 12.76 22.10 11.29
N LEU A 584 13.03 21.20 12.23
CA LEU A 584 12.51 21.28 13.60
C LEU A 584 12.95 22.59 14.29
N ALA A 585 14.24 22.96 14.20
CA ALA A 585 14.74 24.22 14.75
C ALA A 585 14.01 25.43 14.15
N HIS A 586 13.77 25.42 12.83
CA HIS A 586 13.04 26.47 12.13
C HIS A 586 11.59 26.59 12.59
N ILE A 587 10.83 25.47 12.61
CA ILE A 587 9.40 25.45 12.92
C ILE A 587 9.15 25.74 14.39
N SER A 588 9.93 25.12 15.30
CA SER A 588 9.80 25.31 16.75
C SER A 588 10.25 26.69 17.21
N GLY A 589 11.14 27.33 16.46
CA GLY A 589 11.79 28.59 16.87
C GLY A 589 12.65 28.42 18.13
N ASP A 590 13.11 27.21 18.43
CA ASP A 590 13.90 26.93 19.63
C ASP A 590 15.26 27.59 19.55
N GLU A 591 15.52 28.52 20.46
CA GLU A 591 16.75 29.32 20.47
C GLU A 591 18.01 28.49 20.69
N ALA A 592 17.94 27.44 21.51
CA ALA A 592 19.06 26.56 21.79
C ALA A 592 19.45 25.73 20.55
N LEU A 593 18.47 25.20 19.82
CA LEU A 593 18.72 24.49 18.56
C LEU A 593 19.22 25.43 17.46
N ILE A 594 18.61 26.61 17.33
CA ILE A 594 19.00 27.59 16.32
C ILE A 594 20.46 28.05 16.58
N ALA A 595 20.82 28.36 17.80
CA ALA A 595 22.19 28.74 18.16
C ALA A 595 23.17 27.58 17.83
N ALA A 596 22.85 26.34 18.20
CA ALA A 596 23.70 25.19 17.92
C ALA A 596 24.01 25.01 16.42
N PHE A 597 23.00 25.16 15.54
CA PHE A 597 23.22 25.06 14.10
C PHE A 597 23.97 26.24 13.50
N ASN A 598 23.75 27.45 14.03
CA ASN A 598 24.47 28.68 13.57
C ASN A 598 25.93 28.70 14.03
N ASP A 599 26.23 28.16 15.22
CA ASP A 599 27.58 27.98 15.74
C ASP A 599 28.38 26.86 15.06
N GLY A 600 27.69 26.02 14.24
CA GLY A 600 28.31 24.89 13.59
C GLY A 600 28.59 23.68 14.52
N ASP A 601 27.98 23.65 15.69
CA ASP A 601 28.13 22.59 16.68
C ASP A 601 27.60 21.25 16.17
N ASP A 602 28.24 20.15 16.57
CA ASP A 602 27.63 18.82 16.45
C ASP A 602 26.46 18.70 17.43
N ILE A 603 25.25 18.77 16.90
CA ILE A 603 24.00 18.75 17.68
C ILE A 603 23.89 17.51 18.56
N HIS A 604 24.41 16.35 18.11
CA HIS A 604 24.36 15.11 18.89
C HIS A 604 25.34 15.13 20.06
N THR A 605 26.53 15.68 19.85
CA THR A 605 27.51 15.87 20.92
C THR A 605 27.01 16.90 21.92
N ARG A 606 26.43 18.00 21.46
CA ARG A 606 25.84 19.02 22.34
C ARG A 606 24.71 18.47 23.18
N THR A 607 23.76 17.76 22.55
CA THR A 607 22.67 17.09 23.27
C THR A 607 23.19 16.06 24.26
N ALA A 608 24.24 15.29 23.91
CA ALA A 608 24.84 14.33 24.82
C ALA A 608 25.43 15.03 26.05
N ALA A 609 26.23 16.07 25.85
CA ALA A 609 26.79 16.84 26.95
C ALA A 609 25.70 17.34 27.92
N GLU A 610 24.61 17.85 27.38
CA GLU A 610 23.47 18.41 28.14
C GLU A 610 22.65 17.31 28.85
N VAL A 611 22.31 16.21 28.19
CA VAL A 611 21.50 15.10 28.75
C VAL A 611 22.26 14.34 29.84
N PHE A 612 23.56 14.09 29.60
CA PHE A 612 24.42 13.36 30.54
C PHE A 612 25.08 14.27 31.61
N GLY A 613 25.05 15.60 31.40
CA GLY A 613 25.63 16.58 32.32
C GLY A 613 27.15 16.54 32.36
N VAL A 614 27.79 16.30 31.19
CA VAL A 614 29.26 16.24 31.03
C VAL A 614 29.74 17.34 30.07
N PRO A 615 31.00 17.80 30.17
CA PRO A 615 31.61 18.68 29.17
C PRO A 615 31.61 18.03 27.77
N LYS A 616 31.63 18.87 26.69
CA LYS A 616 31.57 18.38 25.30
C LYS A 616 32.73 17.45 24.93
N ASP A 617 33.89 17.70 25.48
CA ASP A 617 35.14 16.94 25.29
C ASP A 617 35.17 15.59 26.04
N GLU A 618 34.27 15.40 26.99
CA GLU A 618 34.09 14.13 27.74
C GLU A 618 32.96 13.27 27.16
N VAL A 619 32.26 13.70 26.09
CA VAL A 619 31.20 12.94 25.48
C VAL A 619 31.76 11.71 24.76
N THR A 620 31.37 10.51 25.23
CA THR A 620 31.76 9.23 24.59
C THR A 620 30.93 8.95 23.33
N ARG A 621 31.38 7.98 22.52
CA ARG A 621 30.64 7.52 21.34
C ARG A 621 29.27 6.99 21.69
N GLU A 622 29.15 6.27 22.81
CA GLU A 622 27.88 5.72 23.33
C GLU A 622 26.93 6.84 23.74
N MET A 623 27.42 7.85 24.48
CA MET A 623 26.62 9.02 24.85
C MET A 623 26.11 9.78 23.63
N ARG A 624 27.00 9.98 22.63
CA ARG A 624 26.63 10.63 21.37
C ARG A 624 25.61 9.82 20.58
N SER A 625 25.75 8.48 20.57
CA SER A 625 24.81 7.57 19.92
C SER A 625 23.44 7.61 20.62
N ALA A 626 23.41 7.59 21.95
CA ALA A 626 22.19 7.73 22.72
C ALA A 626 21.49 9.08 22.48
N ALA A 627 22.26 10.19 22.49
CA ALA A 627 21.72 11.51 22.14
C ALA A 627 21.19 11.58 20.71
N LYS A 628 21.84 10.91 19.76
CA LYS A 628 21.32 10.76 18.39
C LYS A 628 19.96 10.08 18.37
N ALA A 629 19.80 9.00 19.13
CA ALA A 629 18.51 8.30 19.25
C ALA A 629 17.43 9.19 19.91
N VAL A 630 17.80 9.98 20.93
CA VAL A 630 16.89 10.96 21.56
C VAL A 630 16.47 12.04 20.54
N ASN A 631 17.43 12.67 19.87
CA ASN A 631 17.15 13.73 18.89
C ASN A 631 16.19 13.27 17.78
N PHE A 632 16.48 12.14 17.16
CA PHE A 632 15.59 11.56 16.14
C PHE A 632 14.28 11.04 16.72
N GLY A 633 14.34 10.41 17.90
CA GLY A 633 13.16 9.91 18.58
C GLY A 633 12.14 11.01 18.85
N ILE A 634 12.59 12.20 19.25
CA ILE A 634 11.73 13.36 19.49
C ILE A 634 11.08 13.84 18.20
N VAL A 635 11.83 13.94 17.10
CA VAL A 635 11.28 14.25 15.76
C VAL A 635 10.15 13.29 15.39
N TYR A 636 10.30 12.00 15.71
CA TYR A 636 9.30 10.96 15.40
C TYR A 636 8.24 10.75 16.48
N GLY A 637 8.25 11.54 17.56
CA GLY A 637 7.29 11.41 18.67
C GLY A 637 7.45 10.09 19.43
N ILE A 638 8.69 9.64 19.66
CA ILE A 638 8.99 8.39 20.36
C ILE A 638 8.48 8.42 21.80
N SER A 639 7.89 7.30 22.25
CA SER A 639 7.56 7.11 23.67
C SER A 639 8.78 6.74 24.49
N ALA A 640 8.72 6.95 25.82
CA ALA A 640 9.74 6.50 26.73
C ALA A 640 9.99 4.98 26.63
N TYR A 641 8.94 4.19 26.35
CA TYR A 641 9.05 2.76 26.10
C TYR A 641 9.85 2.47 24.82
N GLY A 642 9.51 3.09 23.70
CA GLY A 642 10.23 2.90 22.44
C GLY A 642 11.71 3.30 22.53
N LEU A 643 12.01 4.41 23.23
CA LEU A 643 13.38 4.83 23.47
C LEU A 643 14.14 3.86 24.39
N SER A 644 13.46 3.28 25.39
CA SER A 644 14.06 2.30 26.30
C SER A 644 14.49 1.03 25.57
N GLU A 645 13.67 0.54 24.63
CA GLU A 645 14.02 -0.62 23.80
C GLU A 645 15.18 -0.30 22.84
N GLN A 646 15.17 0.90 22.23
CA GLN A 646 16.20 1.30 21.27
C GLN A 646 17.59 1.45 21.91
N LEU A 647 17.65 1.89 23.17
CA LEU A 647 18.88 2.15 23.91
C LEU A 647 19.24 1.04 24.90
N ASP A 648 18.42 0.01 25.05
CA ASP A 648 18.56 -1.06 26.05
C ASP A 648 18.71 -0.49 27.49
N ILE A 649 17.84 0.47 27.86
CA ILE A 649 17.82 1.12 29.16
C ILE A 649 16.43 1.00 29.81
N PRO A 650 16.33 1.12 31.15
CA PRO A 650 15.02 1.14 31.82
C PRO A 650 14.11 2.26 31.31
N PRO A 651 12.78 2.04 31.15
CA PRO A 651 11.83 3.06 30.67
C PRO A 651 11.85 4.35 31.48
N LYS A 652 12.09 4.28 32.79
CA LYS A 652 12.26 5.47 33.63
C LYS A 652 13.44 6.34 33.21
N LYS A 653 14.58 5.74 32.90
CA LYS A 653 15.77 6.45 32.43
C LYS A 653 15.55 7.05 31.04
N ALA A 654 14.83 6.35 30.15
CA ALA A 654 14.45 6.88 28.85
C ALA A 654 13.52 8.11 28.99
N SER A 655 12.54 8.07 29.91
CA SER A 655 11.69 9.20 30.24
C SER A 655 12.49 10.41 30.76
N GLU A 656 13.48 10.16 31.65
CA GLU A 656 14.35 11.22 32.16
C GLU A 656 15.18 11.88 31.05
N TYR A 657 15.62 11.12 30.05
CA TYR A 657 16.36 11.68 28.90
C TYR A 657 15.45 12.56 28.03
N ILE A 658 14.23 12.12 27.73
CA ILE A 658 13.25 12.91 26.96
C ILE A 658 12.92 14.20 27.70
N GLU A 659 12.62 14.14 29.01
CA GLU A 659 12.27 15.31 29.82
C GLU A 659 13.41 16.33 29.90
N LYS A 660 14.65 15.89 30.17
CA LYS A 660 15.82 16.78 30.18
C LYS A 660 16.04 17.49 28.85
N TYR A 661 15.85 16.76 27.73
CA TYR A 661 15.94 17.37 26.41
C TYR A 661 14.85 18.43 26.21
N LEU A 662 13.60 18.10 26.53
CA LEU A 662 12.46 19.01 26.36
C LEU A 662 12.50 20.19 27.34
N ASP A 663 13.10 20.05 28.53
CA ASP A 663 13.33 21.15 29.46
C ASP A 663 14.35 22.14 28.91
N ARG A 664 15.32 21.65 28.14
CA ARG A 664 16.34 22.48 27.51
C ARG A 664 15.82 23.12 26.22
N CYS A 665 15.11 22.34 25.39
CA CYS A 665 14.54 22.77 24.13
C CYS A 665 13.05 23.12 24.32
N THR A 666 12.77 24.19 25.05
CA THR A 666 11.39 24.59 25.39
C THR A 666 10.56 24.95 24.17
N GLY A 667 11.17 25.51 23.13
CA GLY A 667 10.53 25.76 21.83
C GLY A 667 10.03 24.47 21.17
N VAL A 668 10.80 23.39 21.24
CA VAL A 668 10.38 22.06 20.74
C VAL A 668 9.20 21.53 21.55
N ARG A 669 9.25 21.62 22.89
CA ARG A 669 8.13 21.21 23.75
C ARG A 669 6.82 21.94 23.40
N ASN A 670 6.91 23.24 23.19
CA ASN A 670 5.77 24.10 22.84
C ASN A 670 5.24 23.75 21.44
N TYR A 671 6.14 23.51 20.48
CA TYR A 671 5.78 23.06 19.14
C TYR A 671 5.01 21.75 19.18
N MET A 672 5.50 20.73 19.92
CA MET A 672 4.84 19.43 20.01
C MET A 672 3.39 19.53 20.54
N LYS A 673 3.18 20.34 21.58
CA LYS A 673 1.84 20.61 22.12
C LYS A 673 0.95 21.32 21.10
N ALA A 674 1.46 22.41 20.52
CA ALA A 674 0.73 23.19 19.53
C ALA A 674 0.39 22.38 18.27
N ALA A 675 1.28 21.49 17.80
CA ALA A 675 1.03 20.64 16.66
C ALA A 675 -0.14 19.66 16.89
N VAL A 676 -0.22 19.08 18.09
CA VAL A 676 -1.36 18.20 18.47
C VAL A 676 -2.65 19.00 18.60
N GLU A 677 -2.63 20.16 19.25
CA GLU A 677 -3.79 21.05 19.42
C GLU A 677 -4.31 21.54 18.07
N ASN A 678 -3.41 22.04 17.19
CA ASN A 678 -3.76 22.45 15.82
C ASN A 678 -4.32 21.28 15.00
N GLY A 679 -3.71 20.07 15.14
CA GLY A 679 -4.20 18.87 14.46
C GLY A 679 -5.62 18.49 14.89
N ARG A 680 -5.96 18.63 16.17
CA ARG A 680 -7.32 18.40 16.69
C ARG A 680 -8.32 19.44 16.22
N GLU A 681 -7.90 20.73 16.19
CA GLU A 681 -8.76 21.85 15.77
C GLU A 681 -9.02 21.85 14.27
N LYS A 682 -7.95 21.71 13.46
CA LYS A 682 -8.01 21.86 12.00
C LYS A 682 -8.30 20.56 11.26
N GLY A 683 -8.02 19.40 11.87
CA GLY A 683 -8.14 18.08 11.23
C GLY A 683 -6.99 17.73 10.28
N TYR A 684 -5.96 18.58 10.15
CA TYR A 684 -4.80 18.34 9.27
C TYR A 684 -3.51 18.95 9.82
N ALA A 685 -2.38 18.41 9.35
CA ALA A 685 -1.04 18.97 9.56
C ALA A 685 -0.53 19.65 8.27
N VAL A 686 0.38 20.64 8.40
CA VAL A 686 0.86 21.48 7.28
C VAL A 686 2.37 21.59 7.31
N THR A 687 3.03 21.48 6.14
CA THR A 687 4.46 21.77 5.97
C THR A 687 4.73 23.26 5.82
N ILE A 688 6.03 23.65 5.84
CA ILE A 688 6.45 25.06 5.60
C ILE A 688 6.11 25.54 4.18
N MET A 689 5.93 24.63 3.20
CA MET A 689 5.53 24.95 1.82
C MET A 689 4.02 24.80 1.58
N GLY A 690 3.23 24.54 2.63
CA GLY A 690 1.79 24.49 2.55
C GLY A 690 1.18 23.10 2.24
N ARG A 691 1.98 22.05 2.07
CA ARG A 691 1.46 20.68 1.89
C ARG A 691 0.62 20.29 3.08
N ARG A 692 -0.58 19.75 2.84
CA ARG A 692 -1.50 19.29 3.88
C ARG A 692 -1.56 17.77 3.92
N ARG A 693 -1.70 17.25 5.13
CA ARG A 693 -2.09 15.86 5.39
C ARG A 693 -3.21 15.82 6.40
N GLU A 694 -4.33 15.24 6.04
CA GLU A 694 -5.44 15.05 6.95
C GLU A 694 -5.10 14.06 8.07
N LEU A 695 -5.73 14.25 9.24
CA LEU A 695 -5.44 13.52 10.48
C LEU A 695 -6.74 12.88 11.04
N PRO A 696 -7.41 11.99 10.28
CA PRO A 696 -8.64 11.35 10.77
C PRO A 696 -8.40 10.54 12.06
N GLU A 697 -7.16 10.04 12.23
CA GLU A 697 -6.77 9.22 13.38
C GLU A 697 -6.82 9.99 14.72
N ILE A 698 -6.61 11.32 14.69
CA ILE A 698 -6.50 12.13 15.92
C ILE A 698 -7.83 12.26 16.66
N ALA A 699 -8.95 12.09 15.96
CA ALA A 699 -10.31 12.12 16.51
C ALA A 699 -10.81 10.73 16.98
N SER A 700 -10.02 9.66 16.80
CA SER A 700 -10.41 8.30 17.14
C SER A 700 -10.64 8.12 18.64
N SER A 701 -11.69 7.37 19.00
CA SER A 701 -11.94 6.91 20.38
C SER A 701 -10.91 5.90 20.85
N ASN A 702 -10.33 5.11 19.91
CA ASN A 702 -9.28 4.15 20.21
C ASN A 702 -7.97 4.87 20.58
N TYR A 703 -7.45 4.58 21.77
CA TYR A 703 -6.22 5.20 22.28
C TYR A 703 -5.01 5.02 21.35
N ASN A 704 -4.80 3.81 20.80
CA ASN A 704 -3.65 3.53 19.96
C ASN A 704 -3.71 4.31 18.65
N THR A 705 -4.88 4.34 18.02
CA THR A 705 -5.14 5.10 16.78
C THR A 705 -4.98 6.60 17.03
N ARG A 706 -5.57 7.11 18.10
CA ARG A 706 -5.44 8.52 18.49
C ARG A 706 -3.98 8.90 18.77
N SER A 707 -3.27 8.09 19.56
CA SER A 707 -1.85 8.31 19.85
C SER A 707 -0.97 8.26 18.59
N PHE A 708 -1.33 7.43 17.62
CA PHE A 708 -0.71 7.44 16.30
C PHE A 708 -0.97 8.76 15.58
N GLY A 709 -2.22 9.24 15.54
CA GLY A 709 -2.60 10.53 14.94
C GLY A 709 -1.86 11.71 15.59
N GLU A 710 -1.67 11.72 16.91
CA GLU A 710 -0.90 12.73 17.62
C GLU A 710 0.58 12.74 17.21
N ARG A 711 1.20 11.55 17.07
CA ARG A 711 2.57 11.44 16.54
C ARG A 711 2.68 11.94 15.11
N VAL A 712 1.71 11.62 14.27
CA VAL A 712 1.66 12.13 12.89
C VAL A 712 1.53 13.64 12.86
N ALA A 713 0.70 14.24 13.71
CA ALA A 713 0.55 15.69 13.81
C ALA A 713 1.88 16.40 14.16
N MET A 714 2.70 15.80 15.01
CA MET A 714 4.02 16.31 15.38
C MET A 714 5.08 16.10 14.28
N ASN A 715 5.07 14.93 13.62
CA ASN A 715 6.13 14.53 12.70
C ASN A 715 5.92 15.06 11.28
N MET A 716 4.67 15.07 10.78
CA MET A 716 4.37 15.42 9.38
C MET A 716 4.88 16.81 8.97
N PRO A 717 4.73 17.88 9.78
CA PRO A 717 5.27 19.19 9.41
C PRO A 717 6.79 19.17 9.21
N ILE A 718 7.51 18.32 9.94
CA ILE A 718 8.98 18.22 9.87
C ILE A 718 9.38 17.37 8.67
N GLN A 719 8.92 16.14 8.61
CA GLN A 719 9.27 15.18 7.57
C GLN A 719 8.76 15.62 6.19
N GLY A 720 7.52 16.13 6.13
CA GLY A 720 6.96 16.64 4.89
C GLY A 720 7.69 17.89 4.38
N SER A 721 8.10 18.78 5.29
CA SER A 721 8.91 19.94 4.88
C SER A 721 10.29 19.55 4.36
N ALA A 722 10.93 18.55 4.95
CA ALA A 722 12.18 18.00 4.42
C ALA A 722 11.99 17.41 3.02
N ALA A 723 10.86 16.70 2.80
CA ALA A 723 10.50 16.19 1.48
C ALA A 723 10.24 17.29 0.46
N ASP A 724 9.54 18.35 0.84
CA ASP A 724 9.30 19.51 -0.03
C ASP A 724 10.61 20.24 -0.38
N ILE A 725 11.53 20.39 0.58
CA ILE A 725 12.83 21.01 0.35
C ILE A 725 13.66 20.23 -0.66
N ILE A 726 13.76 18.88 -0.53
CA ILE A 726 14.54 18.09 -1.48
C ILE A 726 13.91 18.07 -2.86
N LYS A 727 12.59 18.04 -2.98
CA LYS A 727 11.88 18.15 -4.25
C LYS A 727 12.17 19.49 -4.94
N ALA A 728 12.08 20.59 -4.19
CA ALA A 728 12.42 21.90 -4.71
C ALA A 728 13.91 22.02 -5.11
N ALA A 729 14.80 21.37 -4.35
CA ALA A 729 16.22 21.30 -4.71
C ALA A 729 16.45 20.52 -6.01
N MET A 730 15.76 19.40 -6.22
CA MET A 730 15.82 18.62 -7.48
C MET A 730 15.42 19.47 -8.67
N VAL A 731 14.31 20.20 -8.57
CA VAL A 731 13.84 21.12 -9.62
C VAL A 731 14.88 22.20 -9.89
N LYS A 732 15.41 22.84 -8.83
CA LYS A 732 16.44 23.89 -8.95
C LYS A 732 17.72 23.37 -9.59
N VAL A 733 18.18 22.19 -9.19
CA VAL A 733 19.39 21.53 -9.75
C VAL A 733 19.18 21.23 -11.24
N ALA A 734 18.08 20.57 -11.60
CA ALA A 734 17.80 20.23 -13.00
C ALA A 734 17.73 21.46 -13.91
N ASN A 735 17.07 22.54 -13.45
CA ASN A 735 17.00 23.81 -14.20
C ASN A 735 18.37 24.45 -14.32
N SER A 736 19.17 24.51 -13.24
CA SER A 736 20.50 25.10 -13.26
C SER A 736 21.50 24.35 -14.17
N LEU A 737 21.39 23.01 -14.23
CA LEU A 737 22.16 22.20 -15.17
C LEU A 737 21.82 22.54 -16.63
N ARG A 738 20.53 22.67 -16.96
CA ARG A 738 20.06 23.05 -18.31
C ARG A 738 20.46 24.49 -18.67
N GLU A 739 20.25 25.46 -17.78
CA GLU A 739 20.58 26.88 -17.99
C GLU A 739 22.07 27.10 -18.23
N GLN A 740 22.91 26.31 -17.55
CA GLN A 740 24.37 26.39 -17.73
C GLN A 740 24.90 25.56 -18.89
N GLY A 741 24.04 24.85 -19.61
CA GLY A 741 24.39 23.98 -20.75
C GLY A 741 25.27 22.79 -20.35
N LEU A 742 25.16 22.29 -19.13
CA LEU A 742 25.93 21.16 -18.61
C LEU A 742 25.34 19.84 -19.12
N ARG A 743 26.21 18.86 -19.41
CA ARG A 743 25.85 17.51 -19.85
C ARG A 743 25.59 16.56 -18.67
N ALA A 744 25.94 16.99 -17.47
CA ALA A 744 25.67 16.29 -16.24
C ALA A 744 24.18 16.03 -16.05
N ARG A 745 23.79 14.87 -15.49
CA ARG A 745 22.39 14.42 -15.33
C ARG A 745 22.11 13.99 -13.92
N LEU A 746 21.02 14.51 -13.33
CA LEU A 746 20.47 13.97 -12.08
C LEU A 746 19.92 12.58 -12.34
N ILE A 747 20.42 11.56 -11.62
CA ILE A 747 20.07 10.15 -11.88
C ILE A 747 19.42 9.44 -10.70
N LEU A 748 19.62 9.93 -9.47
CA LEU A 748 19.06 9.29 -8.28
C LEU A 748 18.75 10.30 -7.18
N GLN A 749 17.63 10.05 -6.49
CA GLN A 749 17.28 10.66 -5.21
C GLN A 749 16.97 9.55 -4.22
N ILE A 750 17.67 9.52 -3.09
CA ILE A 750 17.44 8.58 -1.99
C ILE A 750 17.50 9.32 -0.66
N HIS A 751 16.44 9.23 0.15
CA HIS A 751 16.33 9.93 1.42
C HIS A 751 16.59 11.44 1.24
N ASP A 752 17.71 11.91 1.76
CA ASP A 752 18.14 13.32 1.72
C ASP A 752 19.30 13.54 0.73
N GLU A 753 19.62 12.55 -0.10
CA GLU A 753 20.77 12.49 -1.03
C GLU A 753 20.32 12.67 -2.48
N LEU A 754 21.08 13.45 -3.26
CA LEU A 754 20.99 13.58 -4.72
C LEU A 754 22.28 13.09 -5.36
N ILE A 755 22.18 12.34 -6.48
CA ILE A 755 23.34 11.84 -7.24
C ILE A 755 23.23 12.27 -8.69
N ILE A 756 24.32 12.84 -9.20
CA ILE A 756 24.47 13.37 -10.57
C ILE A 756 25.58 12.59 -11.27
N ASP A 757 25.27 12.04 -12.44
CA ASP A 757 26.23 11.45 -13.37
C ASP A 757 26.88 12.60 -14.19
N THR A 758 28.16 12.84 -13.98
CA THR A 758 28.83 14.10 -14.35
C THR A 758 30.07 13.83 -15.22
N PRO A 759 30.19 14.39 -16.44
CA PRO A 759 31.44 14.36 -17.18
C PRO A 759 32.60 14.89 -16.34
N GLU A 760 33.77 14.21 -16.40
CA GLU A 760 34.92 14.55 -15.55
C GLU A 760 35.30 16.04 -15.62
N GLU A 761 35.23 16.67 -16.80
CA GLU A 761 35.53 18.09 -17.00
C GLU A 761 34.53 19.07 -16.39
N GLU A 762 33.32 18.59 -16.03
CA GLU A 762 32.27 19.41 -15.41
C GLU A 762 32.25 19.28 -13.88
N THR A 763 33.03 18.36 -13.30
CA THR A 763 32.95 17.93 -11.89
C THR A 763 32.94 19.10 -10.90
N GLU A 764 33.89 20.00 -10.97
CA GLU A 764 33.97 21.11 -10.00
C GLU A 764 32.83 22.12 -10.15
N ARG A 765 32.35 22.33 -11.38
CA ARG A 765 31.16 23.17 -11.62
C ARG A 765 29.91 22.55 -11.06
N VAL A 766 29.72 21.24 -11.25
CA VAL A 766 28.56 20.51 -10.75
C VAL A 766 28.58 20.44 -9.23
N LYS A 767 29.73 20.21 -8.59
CA LYS A 767 29.88 20.26 -7.13
C LYS A 767 29.41 21.61 -6.56
N ALA A 768 29.93 22.71 -7.13
CA ALA A 768 29.57 24.05 -6.69
C ALA A 768 28.07 24.34 -6.90
N LEU A 769 27.53 23.98 -8.07
CA LEU A 769 26.12 24.11 -8.41
C LEU A 769 25.24 23.32 -7.45
N LEU A 770 25.57 22.04 -7.20
CA LEU A 770 24.78 21.16 -6.34
C LEU A 770 24.75 21.68 -4.90
N SER A 771 25.92 22.07 -4.37
CA SER A 771 26.05 22.68 -3.04
C SER A 771 25.22 23.96 -2.91
N ASP A 772 25.28 24.87 -3.90
CA ASP A 772 24.52 26.11 -3.89
C ASP A 772 23.02 25.86 -3.98
N CYS A 773 22.59 25.02 -4.95
CA CYS A 773 21.18 24.73 -5.16
C CYS A 773 20.53 24.09 -3.93
N MET A 774 21.21 23.14 -3.28
CA MET A 774 20.68 22.49 -2.09
C MET A 774 20.70 23.40 -0.86
N SER A 775 21.78 24.15 -0.64
CA SER A 775 21.91 25.03 0.54
C SER A 775 21.01 26.27 0.49
N ASN A 776 20.65 26.72 -0.72
CA ASN A 776 19.94 27.99 -0.93
C ASN A 776 18.56 27.81 -1.58
N VAL A 777 17.94 26.61 -1.48
CA VAL A 777 16.62 26.35 -2.05
C VAL A 777 15.50 27.02 -1.26
N VAL A 778 15.63 27.11 0.06
CA VAL A 778 14.68 27.76 0.96
C VAL A 778 15.41 28.48 2.07
N LYS A 779 14.86 29.61 2.55
CA LYS A 779 15.44 30.38 3.66
C LYS A 779 14.83 29.92 4.99
N LEU A 780 15.63 29.25 5.81
CA LEU A 780 15.26 28.84 7.17
C LEU A 780 15.92 29.78 8.20
N ARG A 781 15.58 29.64 9.48
CA ARG A 781 16.25 30.32 10.61
C ARG A 781 17.66 29.80 10.90
N VAL A 782 17.96 28.63 10.33
CA VAL A 782 19.26 27.97 10.39
C VAL A 782 19.75 27.69 8.97
N PRO A 783 21.06 27.69 8.70
CA PRO A 783 21.56 27.36 7.36
C PRO A 783 21.25 25.91 6.98
N LEU A 784 20.82 25.65 5.76
CA LEU A 784 20.87 24.32 5.18
C LEU A 784 22.31 24.01 4.77
N LYS A 785 22.76 22.78 4.99
CA LYS A 785 24.10 22.33 4.62
C LYS A 785 23.98 21.01 3.86
N ALA A 786 24.57 20.97 2.67
CA ALA A 786 24.73 19.77 1.88
C ALA A 786 26.22 19.42 1.81
N ASP A 787 26.56 18.23 2.22
CA ASP A 787 27.93 17.70 2.13
C ASP A 787 28.08 17.05 0.76
N VAL A 788 29.05 17.53 -0.06
CA VAL A 788 29.21 17.12 -1.46
C VAL A 788 30.48 16.30 -1.61
N GLU A 789 30.33 15.07 -2.11
CA GLU A 789 31.42 14.14 -2.39
C GLU A 789 31.37 13.68 -3.86
N CYS A 790 32.45 13.11 -4.35
CA CYS A 790 32.47 12.52 -5.69
C CYS A 790 33.31 11.26 -5.75
N GLY A 791 32.96 10.39 -6.67
CA GLY A 791 33.68 9.12 -6.87
C GLY A 791 33.23 8.39 -8.12
N HIS A 792 33.85 7.26 -8.43
CA HIS A 792 33.47 6.45 -9.58
C HIS A 792 32.28 5.53 -9.31
N SER A 793 32.01 5.23 -8.04
CA SER A 793 30.84 4.45 -7.62
C SER A 793 30.02 5.19 -6.57
N TRP A 794 28.78 4.78 -6.40
CA TRP A 794 27.92 5.32 -5.32
C TRP A 794 28.50 5.04 -3.92
N PHE A 795 29.30 3.99 -3.76
CA PHE A 795 30.01 3.74 -2.51
C PHE A 795 30.99 4.86 -2.17
N ASP A 796 31.64 5.43 -3.18
CA ASP A 796 32.70 6.43 -3.02
C ASP A 796 32.16 7.87 -2.81
N THR A 797 30.83 8.07 -2.97
CA THR A 797 30.19 9.38 -2.74
C THR A 797 29.74 9.57 -1.28
N LYS A 798 30.23 8.75 -0.33
CA LYS A 798 29.92 8.83 1.12
C LYS A 798 31.14 8.71 1.98
#